data_1fcd5de43b96c9463c350410cf718700
#
_entry.id   1fcd5de43b96c9463c350410cf718700
#
_cell.length_a   1.000
_cell.length_b   1.000
_cell.length_c   1.000
_cell.angle_alpha   90.00
_cell.angle_beta   90.00
_cell.angle_gamma   90.00
#
_symmetry.space_group_name_H-M   'P 1'
#
loop_
_entity.id
_entity.type
_entity.pdbx_description
1 polymer ?
#
loop_
_entity_poly.entity_id
_entity_poly.type
_entity_poly.pdbx_seq_one_letter_code
_entity_poly.pdbx_strand_id
1 'polypeptide(L)'
;MYTFKLTSEYTPRGDQPQAIEELVAGIERGDKHQVLLGVTGSGKTFTVANVIAATSRPALVLAPNKTLAAQLYGEFKELFPDNAVEYFVSYYDYYQPEAYLPTSDTFIEKDSSVNDEIDKMRHSATRSLLTRRDVIIVASVSCIYGIGSPEAYASLHIFFHQGEDFGRDTLLKKLVEIQYERNDMDFHRGTFRVRGDVVEVFPAYDSDKALRIEFFGDEIEAISEIDPLRGVVLQRLAKCAIYPASHYVSTRATLDRAVVQIRLDLEERIRYFRSQNMLLEAQRIEQRTYFDIEMMEEMGFCQGIENYSRYFDNRQPNEPPYTLIDYFPEDFVLFVDESHISIPQVGGMYRGDRSRKETLVNYGFRLPAALDNRPLNFQEFEARIRQAVYVSATPSDFELERSGGVFVEQVIRPTGLVDPIIEVRAATATPHPSPLPKGKVAKETLALRERVAIPSPHPSPEGRGQSVLSPTGGEIERGLGRVRGDFGQVDDLLHEVRETVARGERVLVTTLTKRMAEELTNYYRELGVRVRYLHSDIVTIERMQILRDLRLGEFDVLVGINLLREGLDLPEVSLVAILDADKEGFLRSARSLIQTCGRAARNINGRVLMYGDNVTRSMQACIDETQRRRAKQLVYNQEHGITPETVKKGMRTILGSIEEQDYYTPPGSVGETPEEYGVALKDIPKLVKKLRKEMLAAAKELDFERAAELRDKVKKLEAMELALR
;
A
#
# COMPACT_ATOMS: atom_id res chain seq x y z
N MET A 1 13.24 31.42 4.64
CA MET A 1 12.26 30.58 5.34
C MET A 1 11.77 29.56 4.35
N TYR A 2 11.85 28.28 4.65
CA TYR A 2 11.26 27.24 3.79
C TYR A 2 9.73 27.30 3.95
N THR A 3 9.01 27.64 2.88
CA THR A 3 7.55 27.70 2.84
C THR A 3 7.05 26.75 1.78
N PHE A 4 5.92 26.11 2.01
CA PHE A 4 5.29 25.31 0.99
C PHE A 4 4.70 26.18 -0.11
N LYS A 5 5.02 25.84 -1.35
CA LYS A 5 4.53 26.53 -2.54
C LYS A 5 3.70 25.58 -3.37
N LEU A 6 2.36 25.67 -3.20
CA LEU A 6 1.43 24.90 -3.99
C LEU A 6 1.39 25.43 -5.42
N THR A 7 1.61 24.57 -6.39
CA THR A 7 1.53 24.85 -7.81
C THR A 7 0.40 24.01 -8.41
N SER A 8 -0.65 24.66 -8.94
CA SER A 8 -1.79 23.97 -9.54
C SER A 8 -2.53 24.87 -10.52
N GLU A 9 -3.01 24.29 -11.61
CA GLU A 9 -3.95 24.94 -12.54
C GLU A 9 -5.39 24.96 -11.98
N TYR A 10 -5.64 24.18 -10.91
CA TYR A 10 -6.96 24.07 -10.28
C TYR A 10 -7.07 24.98 -9.07
N THR A 11 -8.29 25.46 -8.85
CA THR A 11 -8.70 26.19 -7.64
C THR A 11 -9.68 25.32 -6.84
N PRO A 12 -9.70 25.43 -5.49
CA PRO A 12 -10.68 24.72 -4.67
C PRO A 12 -12.13 25.01 -5.08
N ARG A 13 -12.94 23.96 -5.25
CA ARG A 13 -14.35 24.03 -5.66
C ARG A 13 -15.23 23.08 -4.85
N GLY A 14 -16.54 23.27 -4.94
CA GLY A 14 -17.50 22.45 -4.20
C GLY A 14 -17.35 22.60 -2.69
N ASP A 15 -17.25 21.48 -1.98
CA ASP A 15 -17.03 21.45 -0.54
C ASP A 15 -15.56 21.73 -0.14
N GLN A 16 -14.60 21.77 -1.11
CA GLN A 16 -13.18 21.88 -0.81
C GLN A 16 -12.80 23.17 -0.05
N PRO A 17 -13.29 24.39 -0.44
CA PRO A 17 -12.93 25.61 0.29
C PRO A 17 -13.30 25.53 1.77
N GLN A 18 -14.52 25.10 2.09
CA GLN A 18 -14.99 24.93 3.45
C GLN A 18 -14.18 23.86 4.19
N ALA A 19 -13.93 22.73 3.54
CA ALA A 19 -13.15 21.63 4.14
C ALA A 19 -11.71 22.06 4.47
N ILE A 20 -11.07 22.85 3.62
CA ILE A 20 -9.74 23.42 3.86
C ILE A 20 -9.77 24.35 5.07
N GLU A 21 -10.73 25.28 5.09
CA GLU A 21 -10.87 26.25 6.19
C GLU A 21 -11.10 25.56 7.54
N GLU A 22 -12.02 24.60 7.61
CA GLU A 22 -12.34 23.86 8.84
C GLU A 22 -11.14 23.03 9.34
N LEU A 23 -10.43 22.33 8.44
CA LEU A 23 -9.25 21.54 8.79
C LEU A 23 -8.09 22.42 9.26
N VAL A 24 -7.82 23.53 8.57
CA VAL A 24 -6.77 24.48 8.98
C VAL A 24 -7.10 25.08 10.34
N ALA A 25 -8.33 25.57 10.54
CA ALA A 25 -8.77 26.10 11.82
C ALA A 25 -8.65 25.07 12.98
N GLY A 26 -8.95 23.79 12.70
CA GLY A 26 -8.77 22.72 13.65
C GLY A 26 -7.29 22.47 14.00
N ILE A 27 -6.40 22.48 13.00
CA ILE A 27 -4.96 22.36 13.21
C ILE A 27 -4.41 23.54 14.02
N GLU A 28 -4.82 24.77 13.71
CA GLU A 28 -4.40 25.97 14.43
C GLU A 28 -4.93 25.99 15.87
N ARG A 29 -6.13 25.49 16.10
CA ARG A 29 -6.75 25.36 17.43
C ARG A 29 -6.07 24.28 18.30
N GLY A 30 -5.30 23.37 17.66
CA GLY A 30 -4.61 22.28 18.34
C GLY A 30 -5.44 21.00 18.48
N ASP A 31 -6.48 20.82 17.67
CA ASP A 31 -7.31 19.62 17.70
C ASP A 31 -6.44 18.39 17.38
N LYS A 32 -6.43 17.41 18.27
CA LYS A 32 -5.58 16.22 18.13
C LYS A 32 -6.04 15.31 17.01
N HIS A 33 -7.34 15.18 16.79
CA HIS A 33 -7.95 14.27 15.83
C HIS A 33 -9.01 14.99 15.02
N GLN A 34 -8.88 14.97 13.71
CA GLN A 34 -9.86 15.47 12.76
C GLN A 34 -10.18 14.42 11.71
N VAL A 35 -11.38 14.43 11.16
CA VAL A 35 -11.83 13.48 10.14
C VAL A 35 -12.28 14.23 8.91
N LEU A 36 -11.70 13.91 7.75
CA LEU A 36 -12.16 14.33 6.44
C LEU A 36 -12.93 13.18 5.79
N LEU A 37 -14.27 13.25 5.80
CA LEU A 37 -15.13 12.34 5.06
C LEU A 37 -15.19 12.82 3.60
N GLY A 38 -14.34 12.26 2.77
CA GLY A 38 -14.23 12.65 1.36
C GLY A 38 -14.57 11.52 0.40
N VAL A 39 -15.61 11.68 -0.43
CA VAL A 39 -15.99 10.66 -1.41
C VAL A 39 -14.93 10.46 -2.47
N THR A 40 -14.96 9.31 -3.14
CA THR A 40 -14.06 9.02 -4.26
C THR A 40 -14.25 10.05 -5.38
N GLY A 41 -13.16 10.66 -5.83
CA GLY A 41 -13.18 11.68 -6.90
C GLY A 41 -13.53 13.10 -6.43
N SER A 42 -13.69 13.36 -5.12
CA SER A 42 -13.91 14.72 -4.61
C SER A 42 -12.65 15.58 -4.54
N GLY A 43 -11.46 15.01 -4.82
CA GLY A 43 -10.18 15.72 -4.78
C GLY A 43 -9.58 15.82 -3.37
N LYS A 44 -9.69 14.78 -2.56
CA LYS A 44 -9.13 14.71 -1.20
C LYS A 44 -7.64 15.09 -1.13
N THR A 45 -6.82 14.55 -2.06
CA THR A 45 -5.39 14.87 -2.14
C THR A 45 -5.15 16.37 -2.33
N PHE A 46 -5.94 17.00 -3.19
CA PHE A 46 -5.85 18.45 -3.42
C PHE A 46 -6.27 19.28 -2.19
N THR A 47 -7.28 18.83 -1.47
CA THR A 47 -7.68 19.45 -0.18
C THR A 47 -6.56 19.34 0.84
N VAL A 48 -5.98 18.12 1.03
CA VAL A 48 -4.84 17.91 1.93
C VAL A 48 -3.64 18.78 1.53
N ALA A 49 -3.33 18.89 0.23
CA ALA A 49 -2.25 19.74 -0.26
C ALA A 49 -2.47 21.22 0.11
N ASN A 50 -3.69 21.72 -0.03
CA ASN A 50 -4.04 23.10 0.36
C ASN A 50 -3.91 23.29 1.90
N VAL A 51 -4.29 22.31 2.70
CA VAL A 51 -4.13 22.34 4.16
C VAL A 51 -2.64 22.39 4.54
N ILE A 52 -1.79 21.56 3.90
CA ILE A 52 -0.34 21.57 4.10
C ILE A 52 0.26 22.93 3.74
N ALA A 53 -0.13 23.49 2.58
CA ALA A 53 0.35 24.79 2.13
C ALA A 53 -0.04 25.91 3.11
N ALA A 54 -1.29 25.92 3.57
CA ALA A 54 -1.82 26.92 4.49
C ALA A 54 -1.15 26.86 5.88
N THR A 55 -0.97 25.66 6.41
CA THR A 55 -0.37 25.47 7.76
C THR A 55 1.15 25.60 7.76
N SER A 56 1.80 25.42 6.60
CA SER A 56 3.27 25.47 6.43
C SER A 56 4.04 24.58 7.44
N ARG A 57 3.48 23.41 7.81
CA ARG A 57 4.06 22.45 8.74
C ARG A 57 4.51 21.19 8.00
N PRO A 58 5.60 20.54 8.43
CA PRO A 58 6.00 19.25 7.88
C PRO A 58 4.86 18.25 7.96
N ALA A 59 4.71 17.41 6.94
CA ALA A 59 3.59 16.49 6.82
C ALA A 59 4.06 15.05 6.60
N LEU A 60 3.46 14.11 7.33
CA LEU A 60 3.54 12.67 7.07
C LEU A 60 2.19 12.21 6.51
N VAL A 61 2.20 11.69 5.28
CA VAL A 61 1.02 11.12 4.63
C VAL A 61 1.15 9.60 4.67
N LEU A 62 0.33 8.94 5.48
CA LEU A 62 0.33 7.49 5.65
C LEU A 62 -0.69 6.86 4.69
N ALA A 63 -0.24 5.98 3.81
CA ALA A 63 -1.05 5.21 2.87
C ALA A 63 -1.09 3.72 3.25
N PRO A 64 -2.17 2.98 2.94
CA PRO A 64 -2.34 1.58 3.33
C PRO A 64 -1.42 0.60 2.60
N ASN A 65 -0.90 0.95 1.43
CA ASN A 65 0.00 0.11 0.64
C ASN A 65 0.96 0.94 -0.22
N LYS A 66 1.99 0.30 -0.77
CA LYS A 66 3.01 0.93 -1.59
C LYS A 66 2.44 1.58 -2.87
N THR A 67 1.50 0.92 -3.54
CA THR A 67 0.91 1.40 -4.80
C THR A 67 0.17 2.72 -4.60
N LEU A 68 -0.65 2.82 -3.54
CA LEU A 68 -1.35 4.06 -3.23
C LEU A 68 -0.39 5.13 -2.72
N ALA A 69 0.63 4.75 -1.95
CA ALA A 69 1.71 5.66 -1.54
C ALA A 69 2.45 6.24 -2.76
N ALA A 70 2.78 5.42 -3.77
CA ALA A 70 3.43 5.88 -5.00
C ALA A 70 2.53 6.84 -5.81
N GLN A 71 1.23 6.55 -5.90
CA GLN A 71 0.27 7.46 -6.53
C GLN A 71 0.23 8.81 -5.82
N LEU A 72 0.08 8.81 -4.49
CA LEU A 72 0.05 10.04 -3.69
C LEU A 72 1.36 10.81 -3.77
N TYR A 73 2.51 10.11 -3.73
CA TYR A 73 3.81 10.72 -3.94
C TYR A 73 3.88 11.47 -5.26
N GLY A 74 3.44 10.85 -6.36
CA GLY A 74 3.39 11.51 -7.67
C GLY A 74 2.47 12.73 -7.68
N GLU A 75 1.26 12.63 -7.10
CA GLU A 75 0.31 13.73 -7.01
C GLU A 75 0.88 14.89 -6.17
N PHE A 76 1.49 14.62 -5.00
CA PHE A 76 2.13 15.67 -4.19
C PHE A 76 3.37 16.26 -4.87
N LYS A 77 4.16 15.48 -5.59
CA LYS A 77 5.32 15.97 -6.35
C LYS A 77 4.94 16.94 -7.45
N GLU A 78 3.81 16.69 -8.13
CA GLU A 78 3.25 17.63 -9.11
C GLU A 78 2.73 18.92 -8.45
N LEU A 79 2.09 18.81 -7.27
CA LEU A 79 1.54 19.94 -6.55
C LEU A 79 2.62 20.79 -5.82
N PHE A 80 3.75 20.20 -5.45
CA PHE A 80 4.85 20.83 -4.72
C PHE A 80 6.20 20.59 -5.40
N PRO A 81 6.40 21.08 -6.64
CA PRO A 81 7.63 20.79 -7.40
C PRO A 81 8.89 21.38 -6.78
N ASP A 82 8.78 22.47 -6.02
CA ASP A 82 9.90 23.19 -5.40
C ASP A 82 10.19 22.74 -3.96
N ASN A 83 9.32 21.91 -3.35
CA ASN A 83 9.44 21.45 -1.97
C ASN A 83 9.97 20.01 -1.89
N ALA A 84 10.38 19.58 -0.71
CA ALA A 84 10.84 18.22 -0.48
C ALA A 84 9.63 17.26 -0.34
N VAL A 85 9.23 16.66 -1.44
CA VAL A 85 8.27 15.55 -1.41
C VAL A 85 9.05 14.26 -1.52
N GLU A 86 8.94 13.40 -0.51
CA GLU A 86 9.76 12.20 -0.33
C GLU A 86 8.89 10.95 -0.21
N TYR A 87 9.47 9.80 -0.56
CA TYR A 87 8.80 8.51 -0.55
C TYR A 87 9.44 7.55 0.44
N PHE A 88 8.66 6.99 1.36
CA PHE A 88 9.19 6.12 2.40
C PHE A 88 8.32 4.87 2.59
N VAL A 89 8.67 3.81 1.86
CA VAL A 89 8.00 2.51 1.95
C VAL A 89 9.02 1.41 2.26
N SER A 90 8.58 0.17 2.30
CA SER A 90 9.50 -0.96 2.40
C SER A 90 10.43 -1.00 1.19
N TYR A 91 11.73 -1.14 1.42
CA TYR A 91 12.75 -1.23 0.38
C TYR A 91 13.00 -2.66 -0.13
N TYR A 92 12.21 -3.65 0.34
CA TYR A 92 12.33 -5.02 -0.16
C TYR A 92 11.43 -5.25 -1.37
N ASP A 93 12.00 -5.77 -2.45
CA ASP A 93 11.24 -6.33 -3.58
C ASP A 93 10.68 -7.70 -3.22
N TYR A 94 11.48 -8.47 -2.49
CA TYR A 94 11.09 -9.74 -1.90
C TYR A 94 11.55 -9.79 -0.45
N TYR A 95 10.69 -10.27 0.44
CA TYR A 95 11.00 -10.40 1.86
C TYR A 95 10.39 -11.67 2.46
N GLN A 96 11.25 -12.62 2.82
CA GLN A 96 10.90 -13.77 3.64
C GLN A 96 11.54 -13.56 5.02
N PRO A 97 10.76 -13.30 6.07
CA PRO A 97 11.32 -13.15 7.40
C PRO A 97 11.85 -14.48 7.92
N GLU A 98 12.91 -14.41 8.72
CA GLU A 98 13.36 -15.62 9.43
C GLU A 98 12.25 -16.12 10.36
N ALA A 99 12.06 -17.43 10.40
CA ALA A 99 11.06 -18.07 11.23
C ALA A 99 11.49 -19.48 11.64
N TYR A 100 10.91 -19.98 12.72
CA TYR A 100 11.11 -21.35 13.12
C TYR A 100 9.77 -22.05 13.36
N LEU A 101 9.63 -23.24 12.79
CA LEU A 101 8.46 -24.10 12.93
C LEU A 101 8.80 -25.27 13.88
N PRO A 102 8.41 -25.19 15.16
CA PRO A 102 8.76 -26.22 16.14
C PRO A 102 8.20 -27.61 15.80
N THR A 103 7.04 -27.67 15.13
CA THR A 103 6.35 -28.91 14.77
C THR A 103 7.08 -29.74 13.73
N SER A 104 7.81 -29.10 12.83
CA SER A 104 8.59 -29.74 11.76
C SER A 104 10.10 -29.62 11.96
N ASP A 105 10.55 -28.98 13.05
CA ASP A 105 11.95 -28.61 13.30
C ASP A 105 12.58 -27.93 12.07
N THR A 106 11.83 -26.96 11.49
CA THR A 106 12.25 -26.28 10.27
C THR A 106 12.59 -24.83 10.57
N PHE A 107 13.84 -24.46 10.36
CA PHE A 107 14.28 -23.07 10.37
C PHE A 107 14.17 -22.51 8.95
N ILE A 108 13.47 -21.39 8.81
CA ILE A 108 13.36 -20.61 7.57
C ILE A 108 14.32 -19.45 7.72
N GLU A 109 15.35 -19.43 6.91
CA GLU A 109 16.32 -18.35 6.90
C GLU A 109 15.70 -17.08 6.31
N LYS A 110 16.15 -15.90 6.79
CA LYS A 110 15.78 -14.60 6.19
C LYS A 110 16.28 -14.58 4.75
N ASP A 111 15.37 -14.37 3.80
CA ASP A 111 15.69 -14.17 2.40
C ASP A 111 15.05 -12.85 1.95
N SER A 112 15.83 -12.00 1.29
CA SER A 112 15.33 -10.67 0.88
C SER A 112 16.15 -10.12 -0.28
N SER A 113 15.47 -9.47 -1.22
CA SER A 113 16.12 -8.62 -2.20
C SER A 113 15.76 -7.15 -1.92
N VAL A 114 16.77 -6.30 -1.98
CA VAL A 114 16.64 -4.86 -1.73
C VAL A 114 16.46 -4.14 -3.05
N ASN A 115 15.52 -3.20 -3.08
CA ASN A 115 15.34 -2.27 -4.19
C ASN A 115 16.19 -1.02 -3.91
N ASP A 116 17.24 -0.85 -4.69
CA ASP A 116 18.19 0.26 -4.52
C ASP A 116 17.55 1.63 -4.71
N GLU A 117 16.56 1.75 -5.58
CA GLU A 117 15.86 3.01 -5.83
C GLU A 117 15.01 3.42 -4.63
N ILE A 118 14.28 2.47 -4.04
CA ILE A 118 13.48 2.72 -2.84
C ILE A 118 14.38 3.00 -1.64
N ASP A 119 15.51 2.27 -1.51
CA ASP A 119 16.47 2.52 -0.44
C ASP A 119 17.06 3.93 -0.51
N LYS A 120 17.44 4.39 -1.71
CA LYS A 120 17.85 5.77 -1.97
C LYS A 120 16.77 6.79 -1.54
N MET A 121 15.50 6.55 -1.92
CA MET A 121 14.40 7.43 -1.53
C MET A 121 14.22 7.51 -0.02
N ARG A 122 14.45 6.41 0.72
CA ARG A 122 14.41 6.38 2.19
C ARG A 122 15.54 7.22 2.81
N HIS A 123 16.76 7.14 2.27
CA HIS A 123 17.87 8.00 2.68
C HIS A 123 17.62 9.47 2.36
N SER A 124 17.01 9.76 1.20
CA SER A 124 16.59 11.14 0.85
C SER A 124 15.57 11.67 1.85
N ALA A 125 14.57 10.86 2.24
CA ALA A 125 13.53 11.24 3.19
C ALA A 125 14.09 11.60 4.57
N THR A 126 14.96 10.78 5.15
CA THR A 126 15.58 11.07 6.45
C THR A 126 16.49 12.28 6.40
N ARG A 127 17.29 12.44 5.32
CA ARG A 127 18.10 13.64 5.10
C ARG A 127 17.23 14.90 5.00
N SER A 128 16.15 14.86 4.24
CA SER A 128 15.25 16.00 4.06
C SER A 128 14.64 16.45 5.39
N LEU A 129 14.22 15.52 6.26
CA LEU A 129 13.72 15.84 7.59
C LEU A 129 14.75 16.53 8.49
N LEU A 130 16.03 16.18 8.36
CA LEU A 130 17.11 16.80 9.16
C LEU A 130 17.55 18.15 8.62
N THR A 131 17.30 18.46 7.33
CA THR A 131 17.85 19.65 6.68
C THR A 131 16.83 20.72 6.31
N ARG A 132 15.54 20.34 6.19
CA ARG A 132 14.46 21.20 5.69
C ARG A 132 13.25 21.16 6.62
N ARG A 133 12.40 22.16 6.46
CA ARG A 133 11.10 22.24 7.18
C ARG A 133 9.91 22.06 6.24
N ASP A 134 10.09 22.25 4.96
CA ASP A 134 9.09 22.13 3.91
C ASP A 134 9.07 20.71 3.33
N VAL A 135 8.86 19.71 4.20
CA VAL A 135 8.97 18.30 3.87
C VAL A 135 7.60 17.62 3.95
N ILE A 136 7.22 16.93 2.87
CA ILE A 136 6.08 16.02 2.81
C ILE A 136 6.63 14.62 2.59
N ILE A 137 6.40 13.71 3.54
CA ILE A 137 6.75 12.30 3.34
C ILE A 137 5.48 11.48 3.10
N VAL A 138 5.44 10.80 1.98
CA VAL A 138 4.40 9.80 1.70
C VAL A 138 4.96 8.44 2.05
N ALA A 139 4.33 7.78 3.03
CA ALA A 139 4.83 6.54 3.60
C ALA A 139 3.76 5.43 3.62
N SER A 140 4.22 4.18 3.61
CA SER A 140 3.40 3.04 4.04
C SER A 140 3.60 2.77 5.52
N VAL A 141 2.97 1.72 6.05
CA VAL A 141 3.13 1.28 7.44
C VAL A 141 4.60 0.99 7.82
N SER A 142 5.52 0.91 6.85
CA SER A 142 6.96 0.78 7.12
C SER A 142 7.54 1.93 7.97
N CYS A 143 6.88 3.08 8.04
CA CYS A 143 7.29 4.23 8.85
C CYS A 143 7.25 3.97 10.37
N ILE A 144 6.57 2.92 10.84
CA ILE A 144 6.53 2.54 12.26
C ILE A 144 7.59 1.49 12.64
N TYR A 145 8.41 1.04 11.69
CA TYR A 145 9.52 0.10 11.95
C TYR A 145 10.78 0.86 12.34
N GLY A 146 11.63 0.20 13.14
CA GLY A 146 12.91 0.77 13.59
C GLY A 146 13.86 1.03 12.44
N ILE A 147 14.47 2.23 12.42
CA ILE A 147 15.48 2.65 11.43
C ILE A 147 16.76 3.21 12.05
N GLY A 148 16.87 3.23 13.38
CA GLY A 148 18.01 3.83 14.10
C GLY A 148 17.72 5.22 14.65
N SER A 149 18.58 5.67 15.58
CA SER A 149 18.41 6.95 16.27
C SER A 149 18.64 8.14 15.33
N PRO A 150 17.72 9.13 15.30
CA PRO A 150 17.93 10.37 14.54
C PRO A 150 19.15 11.16 15.03
N GLU A 151 19.43 11.15 16.34
CA GLU A 151 20.60 11.84 16.89
C GLU A 151 21.91 11.17 16.43
N ALA A 152 21.96 9.82 16.43
CA ALA A 152 23.13 9.10 15.94
C ALA A 152 23.36 9.37 14.45
N TYR A 153 22.30 9.27 13.64
CA TYR A 153 22.35 9.54 12.21
C TYR A 153 22.76 11.00 11.89
N ALA A 154 22.21 11.97 12.63
CA ALA A 154 22.55 13.38 12.48
C ALA A 154 23.98 13.71 12.95
N SER A 155 24.46 13.06 14.04
CA SER A 155 25.81 13.34 14.58
C SER A 155 26.94 12.78 13.72
N LEU A 156 26.67 11.77 12.90
CA LEU A 156 27.65 11.09 12.06
C LEU A 156 27.81 11.69 10.66
N HIS A 157 27.05 12.76 10.31
CA HIS A 157 27.28 13.43 9.03
C HIS A 157 28.67 14.10 8.99
N ILE A 158 29.31 14.04 7.83
CA ILE A 158 30.59 14.73 7.61
C ILE A 158 30.28 16.09 6.99
N PHE A 159 30.63 17.16 7.70
CA PHE A 159 30.45 18.53 7.20
C PHE A 159 31.81 19.21 7.05
N PHE A 160 32.01 19.89 5.94
CA PHE A 160 33.19 20.66 5.65
C PHE A 160 32.91 21.81 4.66
N HIS A 161 33.83 22.76 4.57
CA HIS A 161 33.74 23.86 3.64
C HIS A 161 35.07 24.07 2.88
N GLN A 162 34.98 24.72 1.74
CA GLN A 162 36.17 25.07 0.96
C GLN A 162 37.15 25.95 1.78
N GLY A 163 38.43 25.66 1.71
CA GLY A 163 39.48 26.34 2.46
C GLY A 163 39.69 25.79 3.87
N GLU A 164 39.03 24.68 4.25
CA GLU A 164 39.16 24.06 5.57
C GLU A 164 40.37 23.10 5.59
N ASP A 165 41.13 23.16 6.68
CA ASP A 165 42.18 22.18 6.99
C ASP A 165 41.53 20.93 7.58
N PHE A 166 41.14 19.99 6.73
CA PHE A 166 40.39 18.80 7.12
C PHE A 166 41.22 17.51 7.02
N GLY A 167 42.14 17.45 6.09
CA GLY A 167 42.99 16.29 5.78
C GLY A 167 42.27 15.17 5.02
N ARG A 168 42.86 14.79 3.87
CA ARG A 168 42.33 13.73 3.02
C ARG A 168 42.12 12.42 3.77
N ASP A 169 43.13 11.96 4.53
CA ASP A 169 43.06 10.65 5.24
C ASP A 169 42.04 10.68 6.38
N THR A 170 41.76 11.86 6.95
CA THR A 170 40.67 12.05 7.92
C THR A 170 39.31 11.85 7.24
N LEU A 171 39.12 12.41 6.02
CA LEU A 171 37.91 12.22 5.24
C LEU A 171 37.70 10.74 4.94
N LEU A 172 38.74 10.02 4.48
CA LEU A 172 38.63 8.61 4.14
C LEU A 172 38.22 7.74 5.35
N LYS A 173 38.82 7.98 6.53
CA LYS A 173 38.43 7.30 7.77
C LYS A 173 36.97 7.55 8.13
N LYS A 174 36.54 8.81 8.08
CA LYS A 174 35.14 9.16 8.38
C LYS A 174 34.14 8.57 7.38
N LEU A 175 34.47 8.47 6.07
CA LEU A 175 33.63 7.83 5.07
C LEU A 175 33.41 6.35 5.40
N VAL A 176 34.45 5.62 5.81
CA VAL A 176 34.34 4.23 6.25
C VAL A 176 33.49 4.13 7.54
N GLU A 177 33.68 5.05 8.50
CA GLU A 177 32.90 5.09 9.76
C GLU A 177 31.40 5.27 9.48
N ILE A 178 31.02 6.03 8.44
CA ILE A 178 29.62 6.23 8.04
C ILE A 178 29.16 5.22 6.97
N GLN A 179 29.86 4.08 6.85
CA GLN A 179 29.49 2.92 6.03
C GLN A 179 29.54 3.15 4.51
N TYR A 180 30.42 4.08 4.02
CA TYR A 180 30.75 4.12 2.60
C TYR A 180 31.84 3.11 2.29
N GLU A 181 31.67 2.41 1.17
CA GLU A 181 32.65 1.45 0.69
C GLU A 181 33.61 2.10 -0.31
N ARG A 182 34.91 1.78 -0.19
CA ARG A 182 35.88 2.22 -1.20
C ARG A 182 35.79 1.31 -2.41
N ASN A 183 35.44 1.88 -3.55
CA ASN A 183 35.42 1.18 -4.81
C ASN A 183 35.97 2.06 -5.94
N ASP A 184 37.24 1.84 -6.32
CA ASP A 184 37.90 2.65 -7.32
C ASP A 184 37.54 2.22 -8.76
N MET A 185 36.92 1.03 -8.95
CA MET A 185 36.58 0.45 -10.24
C MET A 185 35.12 0.63 -10.60
N ASP A 186 34.22 0.36 -9.67
CA ASP A 186 32.77 0.45 -9.82
C ASP A 186 32.21 1.54 -8.91
N PHE A 187 32.00 2.73 -9.48
CA PHE A 187 31.57 3.91 -8.74
C PHE A 187 30.05 4.02 -8.76
N HIS A 188 29.43 3.56 -7.71
CA HIS A 188 27.99 3.55 -7.53
C HIS A 188 27.58 4.15 -6.18
N ARG A 189 26.31 4.29 -5.95
CA ARG A 189 25.70 4.84 -4.73
C ARG A 189 26.25 4.17 -3.45
N GLY A 190 26.61 4.96 -2.44
CA GLY A 190 27.20 4.47 -1.18
C GLY A 190 28.69 4.11 -1.28
N THR A 191 29.37 4.46 -2.39
CA THR A 191 30.80 4.24 -2.54
C THR A 191 31.57 5.54 -2.64
N PHE A 192 32.88 5.45 -2.39
CA PHE A 192 33.84 6.51 -2.71
C PHE A 192 35.04 5.94 -3.44
N ARG A 193 35.70 6.79 -4.24
CA ARG A 193 36.96 6.46 -4.92
C ARG A 193 38.00 7.54 -4.73
N VAL A 194 39.27 7.17 -4.81
CA VAL A 194 40.40 8.06 -4.53
C VAL A 194 41.38 8.05 -5.70
N ARG A 195 41.72 9.21 -6.21
CA ARG A 195 42.73 9.41 -7.27
C ARG A 195 43.67 10.55 -6.93
N GLY A 196 44.82 10.21 -6.33
CA GLY A 196 45.75 11.21 -5.85
C GLY A 196 45.14 12.06 -4.72
N ASP A 197 45.10 13.37 -4.91
CA ASP A 197 44.52 14.31 -3.95
C ASP A 197 43.03 14.57 -4.17
N VAL A 198 42.38 13.78 -5.03
CA VAL A 198 40.94 13.88 -5.32
C VAL A 198 40.19 12.71 -4.69
N VAL A 199 39.19 13.03 -3.91
CA VAL A 199 38.20 12.04 -3.36
C VAL A 199 36.87 12.32 -4.01
N GLU A 200 36.28 11.29 -4.60
CA GLU A 200 34.93 11.36 -5.15
C GLU A 200 34.01 10.45 -4.34
N VAL A 201 32.87 10.97 -3.93
CA VAL A 201 31.87 10.28 -3.10
C VAL A 201 30.55 10.26 -3.81
N PHE A 202 29.94 9.08 -3.96
CA PHE A 202 28.60 8.95 -4.48
C PHE A 202 27.61 8.80 -3.32
N PRO A 203 26.84 9.86 -2.98
CA PRO A 203 25.99 9.86 -1.81
C PRO A 203 24.92 8.77 -1.86
N ALA A 204 24.58 8.19 -0.71
CA ALA A 204 23.56 7.14 -0.59
C ALA A 204 22.14 7.61 -0.98
N TYR A 205 21.91 8.92 -0.91
CA TYR A 205 20.62 9.58 -1.14
C TYR A 205 20.48 10.23 -2.52
N ASP A 206 21.46 10.04 -3.42
CA ASP A 206 21.45 10.66 -4.77
C ASP A 206 21.60 9.59 -5.85
N SER A 207 21.10 9.85 -7.06
CA SER A 207 21.22 8.95 -8.23
C SER A 207 22.04 9.55 -9.36
N ASP A 208 22.08 10.88 -9.47
CA ASP A 208 22.56 11.57 -10.66
C ASP A 208 23.77 12.46 -10.38
N LYS A 209 24.13 12.60 -9.11
CA LYS A 209 25.19 13.49 -8.68
C LYS A 209 26.12 12.82 -7.69
N ALA A 210 27.41 13.00 -7.91
CA ALA A 210 28.45 12.67 -6.96
C ALA A 210 29.20 13.94 -6.52
N LEU A 211 29.90 13.83 -5.41
CA LEU A 211 30.71 14.90 -4.85
C LEU A 211 32.16 14.65 -5.19
N ARG A 212 32.86 15.67 -5.67
CA ARG A 212 34.32 15.68 -5.85
C ARG A 212 34.93 16.67 -4.89
N ILE A 213 35.84 16.20 -4.07
CA ILE A 213 36.61 16.98 -3.08
C ILE A 213 38.08 16.94 -3.52
N GLU A 214 38.64 18.10 -3.82
CA GLU A 214 40.02 18.30 -4.26
C GLU A 214 40.81 18.85 -3.09
N PHE A 215 41.97 18.23 -2.80
CA PHE A 215 42.83 18.60 -1.70
C PHE A 215 44.13 19.22 -2.22
N PHE A 216 44.65 20.23 -1.49
CA PHE A 216 46.00 20.69 -1.61
C PHE A 216 46.71 20.52 -0.26
N GLY A 217 47.47 19.42 -0.10
CA GLY A 217 47.91 18.95 1.20
C GLY A 217 46.75 18.50 2.08
N ASP A 218 46.58 19.15 3.22
CA ASP A 218 45.46 18.88 4.15
C ASP A 218 44.26 19.84 3.98
N GLU A 219 44.44 20.91 3.16
CA GLU A 219 43.39 21.88 2.88
C GLU A 219 42.44 21.41 1.76
N ILE A 220 41.16 21.65 1.90
CA ILE A 220 40.14 21.42 0.85
C ILE A 220 40.20 22.59 -0.14
N GLU A 221 40.82 22.38 -1.30
CA GLU A 221 40.97 23.38 -2.34
C GLU A 221 39.63 23.66 -3.06
N ALA A 222 38.88 22.61 -3.40
CA ALA A 222 37.60 22.74 -4.10
C ALA A 222 36.62 21.62 -3.75
N ILE A 223 35.33 21.99 -3.76
CA ILE A 223 34.21 21.05 -3.63
C ILE A 223 33.32 21.24 -4.85
N SER A 224 32.97 20.14 -5.54
CA SER A 224 32.11 20.16 -6.73
C SER A 224 31.08 19.05 -6.73
N GLU A 225 29.88 19.34 -7.22
CA GLU A 225 28.95 18.30 -7.71
C GLU A 225 29.35 17.89 -9.12
N ILE A 226 29.42 16.62 -9.39
CA ILE A 226 29.79 16.04 -10.66
C ILE A 226 28.74 15.05 -11.17
N ASP A 227 28.67 14.90 -12.49
CA ASP A 227 28.02 13.74 -13.12
C ASP A 227 28.89 12.49 -12.86
N PRO A 228 28.39 11.47 -12.12
CA PRO A 228 29.21 10.32 -11.74
C PRO A 228 29.68 9.47 -12.93
N LEU A 229 28.91 9.47 -14.03
CA LEU A 229 29.23 8.71 -15.24
C LEU A 229 30.27 9.42 -16.12
N ARG A 230 30.10 10.73 -16.33
CA ARG A 230 30.94 11.53 -17.24
C ARG A 230 32.09 12.23 -16.53
N GLY A 231 32.02 12.36 -15.20
CA GLY A 231 32.98 13.11 -14.39
C GLY A 231 32.98 14.62 -14.62
N VAL A 232 31.94 15.16 -15.28
CA VAL A 232 31.82 16.59 -15.58
C VAL A 232 31.33 17.33 -14.35
N VAL A 233 31.94 18.46 -14.04
CA VAL A 233 31.51 19.35 -12.96
C VAL A 233 30.16 19.99 -13.35
N LEU A 234 29.16 19.77 -12.52
CA LEU A 234 27.83 20.34 -12.67
C LEU A 234 27.75 21.68 -11.93
N GLN A 235 28.30 21.74 -10.71
CA GLN A 235 28.26 22.91 -9.86
C GLN A 235 29.44 22.91 -8.88
N ARG A 236 29.98 24.10 -8.55
CA ARG A 236 30.94 24.28 -7.44
C ARG A 236 30.20 24.65 -6.16
N LEU A 237 30.64 24.09 -5.05
CA LEU A 237 30.02 24.25 -3.74
C LEU A 237 31.01 24.95 -2.78
N ALA A 238 30.51 25.88 -1.96
CA ALA A 238 31.30 26.48 -0.90
C ALA A 238 31.36 25.58 0.36
N LYS A 239 30.37 24.68 0.53
CA LYS A 239 30.29 23.79 1.69
C LYS A 239 29.52 22.54 1.29
N CYS A 240 29.73 21.41 1.98
CA CYS A 240 29.09 20.16 1.74
C CYS A 240 28.81 19.38 3.04
N ALA A 241 27.75 18.57 3.02
CA ALA A 241 27.43 17.61 4.07
C ALA A 241 27.23 16.23 3.45
N ILE A 242 27.93 15.22 3.93
CA ILE A 242 27.78 13.82 3.53
C ILE A 242 27.09 13.06 4.66
N TYR A 243 25.91 12.51 4.39
CA TYR A 243 25.14 11.70 5.34
C TYR A 243 25.51 10.23 5.24
N PRO A 244 25.30 9.44 6.32
CA PRO A 244 25.64 8.01 6.33
C PRO A 244 25.03 7.22 5.19
N ALA A 245 25.71 6.16 4.73
CA ALA A 245 25.25 5.24 3.72
C ALA A 245 24.28 4.18 4.25
N SER A 246 24.09 4.11 5.56
CA SER A 246 23.13 3.21 6.23
C SER A 246 22.40 3.97 7.34
N HIS A 247 21.14 3.60 7.61
CA HIS A 247 20.40 4.12 8.76
C HIS A 247 20.92 3.55 10.11
N TYR A 248 21.48 2.33 10.07
CA TYR A 248 22.09 1.68 11.24
C TYR A 248 23.59 1.94 11.27
N VAL A 249 23.96 3.15 11.62
CA VAL A 249 25.36 3.55 11.83
C VAL A 249 25.64 3.77 13.30
N SER A 250 26.83 3.37 13.72
CA SER A 250 27.28 3.55 15.10
C SER A 250 28.78 3.86 15.15
N THR A 251 29.19 4.63 16.14
CA THR A 251 30.61 4.86 16.39
C THR A 251 31.28 3.58 16.89
N ARG A 252 32.61 3.45 16.70
CA ARG A 252 33.38 2.34 17.24
C ARG A 252 33.17 2.15 18.75
N ALA A 253 33.15 3.25 19.50
CA ALA A 253 32.90 3.22 20.94
C ALA A 253 31.51 2.67 21.31
N THR A 254 30.48 2.98 20.49
CA THR A 254 29.13 2.41 20.67
C THR A 254 29.11 0.92 20.35
N LEU A 255 29.79 0.49 19.28
CA LEU A 255 29.94 -0.91 18.91
C LEU A 255 30.63 -1.72 20.03
N ASP A 256 31.76 -1.24 20.53
CA ASP A 256 32.52 -1.92 21.58
C ASP A 256 31.68 -2.07 22.86
N ARG A 257 30.93 -1.04 23.25
CA ARG A 257 29.97 -1.09 24.36
C ARG A 257 28.86 -2.11 24.11
N ALA A 258 28.29 -2.10 22.92
CA ALA A 258 27.21 -3.03 22.52
C ALA A 258 27.70 -4.48 22.59
N VAL A 259 28.87 -4.78 22.06
CA VAL A 259 29.49 -6.13 22.09
C VAL A 259 29.67 -6.63 23.52
N VAL A 260 30.16 -5.79 24.44
CA VAL A 260 30.29 -6.17 25.86
C VAL A 260 28.91 -6.56 26.43
N GLN A 261 27.88 -5.77 26.18
CA GLN A 261 26.53 -6.05 26.68
C GLN A 261 25.92 -7.30 26.03
N ILE A 262 26.13 -7.51 24.74
CA ILE A 262 25.69 -8.71 24.02
C ILE A 262 26.32 -9.98 24.62
N ARG A 263 27.61 -9.95 24.97
CA ARG A 263 28.32 -11.07 25.62
C ARG A 263 27.70 -11.40 26.99
N LEU A 264 27.37 -10.38 27.80
CA LEU A 264 26.74 -10.58 29.11
C LEU A 264 25.34 -11.22 28.98
N ASP A 265 24.51 -10.69 28.07
CA ASP A 265 23.15 -11.22 27.84
C ASP A 265 23.22 -12.64 27.23
N LEU A 266 24.23 -12.94 26.40
CA LEU A 266 24.48 -14.28 25.86
C LEU A 266 24.80 -15.29 26.98
N GLU A 267 25.74 -14.96 27.88
CA GLU A 267 26.09 -15.81 29.00
C GLU A 267 24.89 -16.10 29.92
N GLU A 268 24.06 -15.07 30.16
CA GLU A 268 22.82 -15.24 30.94
C GLU A 268 21.87 -16.20 30.22
N ARG A 269 21.68 -16.00 28.88
CA ARG A 269 20.78 -16.85 28.11
C ARG A 269 21.24 -18.28 28.00
N ILE A 270 22.56 -18.55 27.85
CA ILE A 270 23.14 -19.90 27.87
C ILE A 270 22.89 -20.55 29.23
N ARG A 271 23.14 -19.85 30.35
CA ARG A 271 22.85 -20.38 31.70
C ARG A 271 21.37 -20.73 31.85
N TYR A 272 20.47 -19.89 31.36
CA TYR A 272 19.04 -20.17 31.37
C TYR A 272 18.72 -21.47 30.62
N PHE A 273 19.14 -21.62 29.36
CA PHE A 273 18.86 -22.81 28.58
C PHE A 273 19.43 -24.07 29.19
N ARG A 274 20.66 -24.01 29.70
CA ARG A 274 21.27 -25.15 30.39
C ARG A 274 20.53 -25.54 31.68
N SER A 275 20.02 -24.56 32.44
CA SER A 275 19.20 -24.82 33.63
C SER A 275 17.85 -25.48 33.32
N GLN A 276 17.31 -25.27 32.11
CA GLN A 276 16.09 -25.90 31.61
C GLN A 276 16.37 -27.21 30.84
N ASN A 277 17.62 -27.69 30.80
CA ASN A 277 18.05 -28.84 30.03
C ASN A 277 17.86 -28.72 28.51
N MET A 278 17.81 -27.50 28.01
CA MET A 278 17.67 -27.15 26.58
C MET A 278 19.06 -26.97 25.96
N LEU A 279 19.78 -28.10 25.80
CA LEU A 279 21.19 -28.08 25.39
C LEU A 279 21.40 -27.68 23.94
N LEU A 280 20.47 -28.04 23.06
CA LEU A 280 20.53 -27.70 21.65
C LEU A 280 20.33 -26.20 21.45
N GLU A 281 19.36 -25.61 22.15
CA GLU A 281 19.08 -24.18 22.12
C GLU A 281 20.27 -23.39 22.69
N ALA A 282 20.89 -23.88 23.76
CA ALA A 282 22.10 -23.27 24.31
C ALA A 282 23.24 -23.24 23.29
N GLN A 283 23.46 -24.35 22.57
CA GLN A 283 24.50 -24.44 21.55
C GLN A 283 24.19 -23.54 20.35
N ARG A 284 22.93 -23.52 19.88
CA ARG A 284 22.49 -22.66 18.74
C ARG A 284 22.76 -21.19 19.02
N ILE A 285 22.30 -20.69 20.17
CA ILE A 285 22.46 -19.28 20.51
C ILE A 285 23.91 -18.90 20.73
N GLU A 286 24.71 -19.80 21.34
CA GLU A 286 26.13 -19.61 21.57
C GLU A 286 26.88 -19.44 20.25
N GLN A 287 26.75 -20.39 19.33
CA GLN A 287 27.44 -20.38 18.04
C GLN A 287 27.02 -19.15 17.18
N ARG A 288 25.72 -18.89 17.09
CA ARG A 288 25.22 -17.79 16.27
C ARG A 288 25.68 -16.45 16.80
N THR A 289 25.55 -16.22 18.10
CA THR A 289 25.88 -14.92 18.67
C THR A 289 27.38 -14.64 18.66
N TYR A 290 28.23 -15.64 18.91
CA TYR A 290 29.67 -15.45 18.77
C TYR A 290 30.11 -15.15 17.36
N PHE A 291 29.52 -15.79 16.36
CA PHE A 291 29.77 -15.47 14.96
C PHE A 291 29.34 -14.03 14.62
N ASP A 292 28.15 -13.61 15.07
CA ASP A 292 27.67 -12.25 14.85
C ASP A 292 28.58 -11.20 15.55
N ILE A 293 29.11 -11.52 16.75
CA ILE A 293 30.08 -10.66 17.48
C ILE A 293 31.38 -10.53 16.70
N GLU A 294 31.95 -11.63 16.22
CA GLU A 294 33.19 -11.64 15.45
C GLU A 294 33.04 -10.76 14.18
N MET A 295 31.94 -10.92 13.47
CA MET A 295 31.65 -10.06 12.31
C MET A 295 31.53 -8.58 12.68
N MET A 296 30.89 -8.25 13.81
CA MET A 296 30.81 -6.87 14.30
C MET A 296 32.16 -6.30 14.71
N GLU A 297 33.02 -7.08 15.36
CA GLU A 297 34.37 -6.65 15.81
C GLU A 297 35.30 -6.40 14.60
N GLU A 298 35.28 -7.28 13.58
CA GLU A 298 36.16 -7.22 12.42
C GLU A 298 35.67 -6.29 11.32
N MET A 299 34.36 -6.38 10.98
CA MET A 299 33.77 -5.68 9.84
C MET A 299 32.94 -4.44 10.24
N GLY A 300 32.65 -4.27 11.54
CA GLY A 300 31.73 -3.24 12.01
C GLY A 300 30.25 -3.53 11.75
N PHE A 301 29.93 -4.71 11.20
CA PHE A 301 28.60 -5.11 10.77
C PHE A 301 28.41 -6.62 10.83
N CYS A 302 27.17 -7.08 11.03
CA CYS A 302 26.80 -8.49 10.87
C CYS A 302 25.42 -8.61 10.18
N GLN A 303 25.16 -9.75 9.54
CA GLN A 303 23.86 -10.02 8.96
C GLN A 303 22.78 -10.13 10.04
N GLY A 304 21.74 -9.27 9.99
CA GLY A 304 20.71 -9.19 11.02
C GLY A 304 21.11 -8.31 12.21
N ILE A 305 22.03 -7.36 12.01
CA ILE A 305 22.47 -6.38 13.04
C ILE A 305 21.30 -5.66 13.71
N GLU A 306 20.18 -5.51 13.00
CA GLU A 306 18.95 -4.92 13.53
C GLU A 306 18.40 -5.67 14.76
N ASN A 307 18.69 -6.97 14.92
CA ASN A 307 18.30 -7.74 16.10
C ASN A 307 19.06 -7.33 17.36
N TYR A 308 20.14 -6.58 17.20
CA TYR A 308 20.95 -6.02 18.27
C TYR A 308 20.74 -4.52 18.48
N SER A 309 19.80 -3.88 17.75
CA SER A 309 19.55 -2.43 17.77
C SER A 309 19.38 -1.84 19.17
N ARG A 310 18.77 -2.59 20.09
CA ARG A 310 18.61 -2.16 21.49
C ARG A 310 19.94 -1.78 22.15
N TYR A 311 21.03 -2.53 21.91
CA TYR A 311 22.33 -2.26 22.50
C TYR A 311 23.01 -1.05 21.87
N PHE A 312 22.82 -0.83 20.56
CA PHE A 312 23.36 0.33 19.86
C PHE A 312 22.68 1.61 20.31
N ASP A 313 21.37 1.59 20.44
CA ASP A 313 20.55 2.73 20.87
C ASP A 313 20.58 2.94 22.40
N ASN A 314 21.21 2.05 23.16
CA ASN A 314 21.23 2.04 24.64
C ASN A 314 19.81 2.05 25.25
N ARG A 315 18.84 1.36 24.60
CA ARG A 315 17.45 1.26 25.06
C ARG A 315 17.30 0.17 26.13
N GLN A 316 16.35 0.38 27.03
CA GLN A 316 15.94 -0.62 27.99
C GLN A 316 15.11 -1.74 27.34
N PRO A 317 15.03 -2.94 27.92
CA PRO A 317 14.13 -3.98 27.45
C PRO A 317 12.68 -3.49 27.33
N ASN A 318 12.02 -3.82 26.20
CA ASN A 318 10.68 -3.39 25.81
C ASN A 318 10.52 -1.89 25.43
N GLU A 319 11.56 -1.09 25.52
CA GLU A 319 11.54 0.28 25.02
C GLU A 319 11.37 0.31 23.50
N PRO A 320 10.47 1.18 22.96
CA PRO A 320 10.21 1.24 21.52
C PRO A 320 11.43 1.66 20.72
N PRO A 321 11.61 1.16 19.48
CA PRO A 321 12.69 1.61 18.61
C PRO A 321 12.45 3.02 18.09
N TYR A 322 13.52 3.67 17.64
CA TYR A 322 13.42 4.89 16.85
C TYR A 322 12.93 4.56 15.43
N THR A 323 11.95 5.31 14.96
CA THR A 323 11.27 5.12 13.69
C THR A 323 11.34 6.38 12.84
N LEU A 324 10.80 6.37 11.61
CA LEU A 324 10.72 7.58 10.81
C LEU A 324 10.01 8.74 11.52
N ILE A 325 9.03 8.42 12.37
CA ILE A 325 8.25 9.44 13.10
C ILE A 325 9.14 10.23 14.06
N ASP A 326 10.17 9.60 14.61
CA ASP A 326 11.10 10.23 15.55
C ASP A 326 12.08 11.20 14.85
N TYR A 327 12.17 11.18 13.51
CA TYR A 327 12.94 12.17 12.70
C TYR A 327 12.14 13.45 12.42
N PHE A 328 10.80 13.40 12.59
CA PHE A 328 9.97 14.59 12.39
C PHE A 328 10.13 15.59 13.52
N PRO A 329 10.03 16.89 13.24
CA PRO A 329 9.89 17.89 14.31
C PRO A 329 8.54 17.73 15.00
N GLU A 330 8.46 18.17 16.25
CA GLU A 330 7.29 17.96 17.11
C GLU A 330 5.97 18.53 16.57
N ASP A 331 6.01 19.50 15.70
CA ASP A 331 4.86 20.22 15.14
C ASP A 331 4.37 19.67 13.79
N PHE A 332 4.85 18.51 13.36
CA PHE A 332 4.36 17.89 12.13
C PHE A 332 2.88 17.48 12.23
N VAL A 333 2.23 17.38 11.08
CA VAL A 333 0.85 16.90 10.96
C VAL A 333 0.82 15.55 10.26
N LEU A 334 0.13 14.59 10.86
CA LEU A 334 -0.11 13.28 10.25
C LEU A 334 -1.42 13.32 9.44
N PHE A 335 -1.35 12.95 8.16
CA PHE A 335 -2.50 12.67 7.31
C PHE A 335 -2.57 11.17 7.07
N VAL A 336 -3.68 10.53 7.42
CA VAL A 336 -3.87 9.09 7.25
C VAL A 336 -4.85 8.85 6.13
N ASP A 337 -4.33 8.50 4.95
CA ASP A 337 -5.19 8.19 3.80
C ASP A 337 -5.79 6.79 3.94
N GLU A 338 -7.04 6.65 3.48
CA GLU A 338 -7.89 5.46 3.67
C GLU A 338 -7.77 4.93 5.12
N SER A 339 -7.96 5.83 6.08
CA SER A 339 -7.67 5.63 7.51
C SER A 339 -8.35 4.39 8.11
N HIS A 340 -9.56 4.06 7.63
CA HIS A 340 -10.30 2.86 8.01
C HIS A 340 -9.55 1.54 7.71
N ILE A 341 -8.47 1.58 6.89
CA ILE A 341 -7.58 0.47 6.58
C ILE A 341 -6.23 0.67 7.27
N SER A 342 -5.64 1.86 7.09
CA SER A 342 -4.29 2.17 7.57
C SER A 342 -4.16 2.06 9.10
N ILE A 343 -5.17 2.50 9.84
CA ILE A 343 -5.15 2.44 11.32
C ILE A 343 -5.20 1.01 11.87
N PRO A 344 -6.13 0.12 11.44
CA PRO A 344 -6.10 -1.29 11.82
C PRO A 344 -4.80 -2.00 11.45
N GLN A 345 -4.19 -1.64 10.30
CA GLN A 345 -2.93 -2.19 9.85
C GLN A 345 -1.78 -1.84 10.82
N VAL A 346 -1.67 -0.57 11.24
CA VAL A 346 -0.70 -0.14 12.27
C VAL A 346 -0.86 -0.98 13.54
N GLY A 347 -2.11 -1.21 14.00
CA GLY A 347 -2.38 -2.02 15.18
C GLY A 347 -2.05 -3.50 15.04
N GLY A 348 -2.12 -4.05 13.83
CA GLY A 348 -1.89 -5.47 13.54
C GLY A 348 -0.41 -5.87 13.43
N MET A 349 0.46 -4.97 12.94
CA MET A 349 1.87 -5.26 12.64
C MET A 349 2.67 -5.75 13.86
N TYR A 350 2.49 -5.12 15.01
CA TYR A 350 3.20 -5.50 16.24
C TYR A 350 2.96 -6.95 16.66
N ARG A 351 1.71 -7.42 16.61
CA ARG A 351 1.35 -8.75 17.12
C ARG A 351 1.97 -9.87 16.27
N GLY A 352 1.95 -9.73 14.94
CA GLY A 352 2.53 -10.71 14.03
C GLY A 352 4.04 -10.82 14.18
N ASP A 353 4.76 -9.68 14.25
CA ASP A 353 6.21 -9.67 14.46
C ASP A 353 6.61 -10.28 15.82
N ARG A 354 5.89 -9.93 16.88
CA ARG A 354 6.13 -10.41 18.24
C ARG A 354 6.03 -11.92 18.34
N SER A 355 4.95 -12.52 17.86
CA SER A 355 4.71 -13.97 17.92
C SER A 355 5.82 -14.76 17.21
N ARG A 356 6.22 -14.32 16.02
CA ARG A 356 7.30 -14.94 15.25
C ARG A 356 8.64 -14.88 15.99
N LYS A 357 9.01 -13.74 16.52
CA LYS A 357 10.28 -13.53 17.23
C LYS A 357 10.34 -14.24 18.58
N GLU A 358 9.23 -14.35 19.30
CA GLU A 358 9.17 -15.13 20.54
C GLU A 358 9.56 -16.60 20.29
N THR A 359 9.10 -17.16 19.17
CA THR A 359 9.50 -18.52 18.79
C THR A 359 11.00 -18.62 18.53
N LEU A 360 11.59 -17.68 17.77
CA LEU A 360 13.04 -17.65 17.53
C LEU A 360 13.86 -17.53 18.82
N VAL A 361 13.42 -16.69 19.75
CA VAL A 361 14.08 -16.50 21.05
C VAL A 361 13.95 -17.73 21.93
N ASN A 362 12.76 -18.34 22.00
CA ASN A 362 12.51 -19.50 22.85
C ASN A 362 13.28 -20.74 22.41
N TYR A 363 13.57 -20.88 21.11
CA TYR A 363 14.31 -22.02 20.56
C TYR A 363 15.79 -21.72 20.24
N GLY A 364 16.35 -20.64 20.81
CA GLY A 364 17.79 -20.36 20.77
C GLY A 364 18.33 -19.85 19.43
N PHE A 365 17.48 -19.31 18.54
CA PHE A 365 17.93 -18.71 17.27
C PHE A 365 18.30 -17.22 17.43
N ARG A 366 17.70 -16.52 18.40
CA ARG A 366 17.97 -15.10 18.66
C ARG A 366 18.01 -14.82 20.17
N LEU A 367 18.80 -13.80 20.56
CA LEU A 367 18.77 -13.25 21.91
C LEU A 367 17.44 -12.54 22.19
N PRO A 368 17.02 -12.40 23.47
CA PRO A 368 15.82 -11.66 23.85
C PRO A 368 15.77 -10.22 23.31
N ALA A 369 16.91 -9.57 23.07
CA ALA A 369 17.01 -8.25 22.47
C ALA A 369 16.36 -8.16 21.07
N ALA A 370 16.28 -9.25 20.33
CA ALA A 370 15.62 -9.30 19.03
C ALA A 370 14.11 -8.94 19.11
N LEU A 371 13.48 -9.13 20.29
CA LEU A 371 12.10 -8.74 20.55
C LEU A 371 11.91 -7.23 20.56
N ASP A 372 12.98 -6.44 20.76
CA ASP A 372 12.96 -4.99 20.82
C ASP A 372 13.25 -4.33 19.47
N ASN A 373 13.66 -5.11 18.45
CA ASN A 373 13.64 -4.72 17.05
C ASN A 373 12.26 -5.04 16.46
N ARG A 374 11.31 -4.15 16.59
CA ARG A 374 9.90 -4.37 16.31
C ARG A 374 9.23 -3.11 15.78
N PRO A 375 8.08 -3.21 15.11
CA PRO A 375 7.26 -2.03 14.85
C PRO A 375 6.74 -1.44 16.18
N LEU A 376 6.37 -0.18 16.14
CA LEU A 376 5.63 0.43 17.26
C LEU A 376 4.33 -0.33 17.49
N ASN A 377 3.95 -0.50 18.75
CA ASN A 377 2.57 -0.86 19.05
C ASN A 377 1.66 0.37 18.86
N PHE A 378 0.35 0.15 18.85
CA PHE A 378 -0.60 1.22 18.55
C PHE A 378 -0.54 2.38 19.55
N GLN A 379 -0.34 2.09 20.84
CA GLN A 379 -0.25 3.11 21.89
C GLN A 379 1.02 3.96 21.74
N GLU A 380 2.15 3.32 21.41
CA GLU A 380 3.42 4.00 21.15
C GLU A 380 3.34 4.89 19.91
N PHE A 381 2.66 4.42 18.85
CA PHE A 381 2.37 5.22 17.67
C PHE A 381 1.51 6.43 18.03
N GLU A 382 0.38 6.23 18.71
CA GLU A 382 -0.55 7.31 19.08
C GLU A 382 0.09 8.36 20.01
N ALA A 383 1.02 7.92 20.88
CA ALA A 383 1.74 8.82 21.78
C ALA A 383 2.70 9.78 21.05
N ARG A 384 3.22 9.39 19.87
CA ARG A 384 4.10 10.22 19.04
C ARG A 384 3.35 11.22 18.17
N ILE A 385 2.04 11.04 18.00
CA ILE A 385 1.22 11.87 17.12
C ILE A 385 0.55 12.96 17.93
N ARG A 386 0.88 14.21 17.65
CA ARG A 386 0.23 15.38 18.27
C ARG A 386 -1.07 15.75 17.57
N GLN A 387 -1.08 15.76 16.24
CA GLN A 387 -2.24 16.08 15.42
C GLN A 387 -2.34 15.16 14.22
N ALA A 388 -3.54 14.61 14.00
CA ALA A 388 -3.84 13.72 12.89
C ALA A 388 -5.14 14.13 12.18
N VAL A 389 -5.09 14.07 10.85
CA VAL A 389 -6.25 14.20 9.96
C VAL A 389 -6.49 12.84 9.30
N TYR A 390 -7.60 12.20 9.64
CA TYR A 390 -8.03 10.93 9.07
C TYR A 390 -8.83 11.16 7.80
N VAL A 391 -8.34 10.68 6.69
CA VAL A 391 -8.95 10.88 5.37
C VAL A 391 -9.58 9.58 4.90
N SER A 392 -10.89 9.56 4.69
CA SER A 392 -11.61 8.37 4.24
C SER A 392 -12.94 8.70 3.58
N ALA A 393 -13.38 7.88 2.62
CA ALA A 393 -14.75 7.93 2.10
C ALA A 393 -15.76 7.23 3.04
N THR A 394 -15.24 6.39 3.94
CA THR A 394 -16.01 5.55 4.88
C THR A 394 -15.25 5.43 6.20
N PRO A 395 -15.17 6.48 7.02
CA PRO A 395 -14.48 6.45 8.32
C PRO A 395 -14.98 5.30 9.20
N SER A 396 -14.10 4.75 10.04
CA SER A 396 -14.47 3.72 11.02
C SER A 396 -14.89 4.33 12.35
N ASP A 397 -15.40 3.50 13.23
CA ASP A 397 -15.85 3.94 14.57
C ASP A 397 -14.68 4.57 15.34
N PHE A 398 -13.45 4.06 15.16
CA PHE A 398 -12.26 4.59 15.79
C PHE A 398 -12.04 6.08 15.48
N GLU A 399 -12.04 6.47 14.19
CA GLU A 399 -11.81 7.85 13.80
C GLU A 399 -12.93 8.78 14.30
N LEU A 400 -14.19 8.29 14.22
CA LEU A 400 -15.35 9.05 14.67
C LEU A 400 -15.36 9.22 16.19
N GLU A 401 -15.02 8.18 16.96
CA GLU A 401 -14.89 8.28 18.42
C GLU A 401 -13.77 9.26 18.82
N ARG A 402 -12.62 9.21 18.14
CA ARG A 402 -11.48 10.10 18.42
C ARG A 402 -11.77 11.57 18.09
N SER A 403 -12.56 11.84 17.08
CA SER A 403 -13.00 13.20 16.72
C SER A 403 -14.24 13.68 17.50
N GLY A 404 -14.75 12.87 18.44
CA GLY A 404 -15.98 13.19 19.16
C GLY A 404 -17.24 13.17 18.28
N GLY A 405 -17.23 12.41 17.20
CA GLY A 405 -18.31 12.33 16.20
C GLY A 405 -18.34 13.48 15.19
N VAL A 406 -17.38 14.41 15.28
CA VAL A 406 -17.28 15.54 14.34
C VAL A 406 -16.43 15.15 13.14
N PHE A 407 -16.90 15.46 11.95
CA PHE A 407 -16.16 15.26 10.70
C PHE A 407 -16.42 16.40 9.73
N VAL A 408 -15.42 16.69 8.90
CA VAL A 408 -15.50 17.62 7.77
C VAL A 408 -15.97 16.83 6.55
N GLU A 409 -17.06 17.26 5.92
CA GLU A 409 -17.64 16.53 4.79
C GLU A 409 -17.22 17.12 3.44
N GLN A 410 -16.75 16.25 2.53
CA GLN A 410 -16.38 16.61 1.16
C GLN A 410 -17.04 15.63 0.17
N VAL A 411 -18.29 15.89 -0.19
CA VAL A 411 -19.11 15.05 -1.06
C VAL A 411 -19.14 15.54 -2.50
N ILE A 412 -19.09 16.86 -2.71
CA ILE A 412 -19.18 17.46 -4.05
C ILE A 412 -17.92 17.17 -4.86
N ARG A 413 -18.11 16.59 -6.04
CA ARG A 413 -17.05 16.41 -7.05
C ARG A 413 -17.01 17.63 -7.96
N PRO A 414 -15.87 18.30 -8.08
CA PRO A 414 -15.74 19.46 -8.99
C PRO A 414 -16.07 19.15 -10.45
N THR A 415 -15.94 17.89 -10.86
CA THR A 415 -16.27 17.40 -12.21
C THR A 415 -17.77 17.27 -12.49
N GLY A 416 -18.62 17.49 -11.48
CA GLY A 416 -20.07 17.30 -11.57
C GLY A 416 -20.53 15.84 -11.58
N LEU A 417 -19.62 14.86 -11.56
CA LEU A 417 -19.98 13.44 -11.57
C LEU A 417 -20.79 13.06 -10.35
N VAL A 418 -21.92 12.40 -10.59
CA VAL A 418 -22.83 11.94 -9.54
C VAL A 418 -22.53 10.48 -9.14
N ASP A 419 -22.90 10.13 -7.91
CA ASP A 419 -22.83 8.73 -7.50
C ASP A 419 -23.70 7.81 -8.36
N PRO A 420 -23.31 6.55 -8.59
CA PRO A 420 -24.00 5.66 -9.49
C PRO A 420 -25.43 5.32 -9.02
N ILE A 421 -26.27 4.93 -9.96
CA ILE A 421 -27.59 4.37 -9.63
C ILE A 421 -27.34 2.93 -9.16
N ILE A 422 -27.94 2.58 -8.00
CA ILE A 422 -27.90 1.21 -7.46
C ILE A 422 -29.25 0.53 -7.79
N GLU A 423 -29.18 -0.60 -8.45
CA GLU A 423 -30.31 -1.51 -8.70
C GLU A 423 -30.11 -2.81 -7.92
N VAL A 424 -31.15 -3.24 -7.21
CA VAL A 424 -31.15 -4.54 -6.54
C VAL A 424 -31.94 -5.53 -7.38
N ARG A 425 -31.34 -6.68 -7.67
CA ARG A 425 -31.94 -7.77 -8.45
C ARG A 425 -31.88 -9.11 -7.69
N ALA A 426 -32.81 -10.04 -7.96
CA ALA A 426 -32.81 -11.34 -7.35
C ALA A 426 -31.52 -12.11 -7.71
N ALA A 427 -30.94 -12.80 -6.74
CA ALA A 427 -29.80 -13.68 -6.95
C ALA A 427 -30.23 -15.05 -7.50
N THR A 428 -31.38 -15.55 -7.05
CA THR A 428 -31.94 -16.81 -7.48
C THR A 428 -33.02 -16.59 -8.55
N ALA A 429 -33.02 -17.46 -9.59
CA ALA A 429 -34.11 -17.50 -10.55
C ALA A 429 -35.39 -17.92 -9.84
N THR A 430 -36.49 -17.20 -10.05
CA THR A 430 -37.82 -17.67 -9.60
C THR A 430 -38.18 -18.94 -10.34
N PRO A 431 -38.56 -20.05 -9.66
CA PRO A 431 -38.98 -21.25 -10.36
C PRO A 431 -40.19 -20.95 -11.24
N HIS A 432 -40.06 -21.15 -12.55
CA HIS A 432 -41.18 -21.04 -13.47
C HIS A 432 -42.24 -22.07 -13.06
N PRO A 433 -43.54 -21.70 -12.99
CA PRO A 433 -44.59 -22.61 -12.53
C PRO A 433 -44.92 -23.75 -13.53
N SER A 434 -44.15 -23.94 -14.60
CA SER A 434 -44.31 -25.07 -15.52
C SER A 434 -42.96 -25.48 -16.12
N PRO A 435 -42.58 -26.76 -16.09
CA PRO A 435 -41.41 -27.22 -16.81
C PRO A 435 -41.68 -27.15 -18.31
N LEU A 436 -40.91 -26.34 -19.01
CA LEU A 436 -40.88 -26.35 -20.48
C LEU A 436 -40.45 -27.76 -20.96
N PRO A 437 -41.14 -28.35 -21.92
CA PRO A 437 -40.79 -29.67 -22.43
C PRO A 437 -39.43 -29.62 -23.09
N LYS A 438 -38.52 -30.49 -22.63
CA LYS A 438 -37.19 -30.70 -23.20
C LYS A 438 -37.31 -30.91 -24.71
N GLY A 439 -36.95 -29.93 -25.52
CA GLY A 439 -36.94 -30.06 -26.98
C GLY A 439 -37.22 -28.79 -27.80
N LYS A 440 -37.60 -27.68 -27.21
CA LYS A 440 -37.93 -26.45 -27.98
C LYS A 440 -36.95 -25.30 -27.87
N VAL A 441 -35.94 -25.34 -27.01
CA VAL A 441 -35.00 -24.23 -26.77
C VAL A 441 -34.08 -23.94 -27.98
N ALA A 442 -33.85 -24.96 -28.83
CA ALA A 442 -32.97 -24.78 -29.99
C ALA A 442 -33.63 -24.15 -31.23
N LYS A 443 -34.94 -24.01 -31.28
CA LYS A 443 -35.64 -23.49 -32.47
C LYS A 443 -36.14 -22.05 -32.32
N GLU A 444 -36.40 -21.55 -31.14
CA GLU A 444 -36.83 -20.16 -30.94
C GLU A 444 -35.66 -19.15 -31.00
N THR A 445 -34.45 -19.57 -30.66
CA THR A 445 -33.26 -18.68 -30.78
C THR A 445 -32.85 -18.44 -32.23
N LEU A 446 -33.27 -19.31 -33.17
CA LEU A 446 -33.06 -19.10 -34.60
C LEU A 446 -34.15 -18.22 -35.25
N ALA A 447 -35.37 -18.24 -34.75
CA ALA A 447 -36.51 -17.47 -35.29
C ALA A 447 -36.44 -15.98 -34.96
N LEU A 448 -35.73 -15.57 -33.92
CA LEU A 448 -35.51 -14.17 -33.57
C LEU A 448 -34.39 -13.50 -34.42
N ARG A 449 -33.59 -14.28 -35.14
CA ARG A 449 -32.55 -13.73 -36.07
C ARG A 449 -33.10 -13.27 -37.41
N GLU A 450 -34.31 -13.65 -37.81
CA GLU A 450 -34.88 -13.32 -39.12
C GLU A 450 -35.85 -12.13 -39.12
N ARG A 451 -36.13 -11.46 -37.99
CA ARG A 451 -37.12 -10.36 -37.92
C ARG A 451 -36.59 -8.98 -37.60
N VAL A 452 -35.30 -8.73 -37.74
CA VAL A 452 -34.80 -7.34 -37.68
C VAL A 452 -34.14 -6.99 -39.01
N ALA A 453 -35.00 -6.63 -39.96
CA ALA A 453 -34.62 -5.89 -41.16
C ALA A 453 -34.82 -4.37 -40.90
N ILE A 454 -33.77 -3.64 -41.04
CA ILE A 454 -33.67 -2.19 -40.89
C ILE A 454 -34.36 -1.49 -42.06
N PRO A 455 -35.09 -0.38 -41.90
CA PRO A 455 -35.16 0.64 -42.90
C PRO A 455 -34.50 1.99 -42.44
N SER A 456 -33.74 2.53 -43.32
CA SER A 456 -33.06 3.84 -43.26
C SER A 456 -33.95 5.03 -43.54
N PRO A 457 -33.41 6.28 -43.45
CA PRO A 457 -34.12 7.42 -42.84
C PRO A 457 -34.61 8.49 -43.85
N HIS A 458 -35.32 9.48 -43.27
CA HIS A 458 -35.65 10.83 -43.75
C HIS A 458 -37.11 11.12 -44.17
N PRO A 459 -37.54 12.42 -44.19
CA PRO A 459 -37.30 13.57 -43.28
C PRO A 459 -38.61 14.26 -42.81
N SER A 460 -38.45 15.27 -41.95
CA SER A 460 -39.43 16.26 -41.42
C SER A 460 -40.29 16.95 -42.51
N PRO A 461 -41.36 17.77 -42.23
CA PRO A 461 -41.42 18.82 -41.22
C PRO A 461 -42.81 19.21 -40.63
N GLU A 462 -42.75 20.10 -39.61
CA GLU A 462 -43.71 21.19 -39.26
C GLU A 462 -45.09 20.88 -38.65
N GLY A 463 -45.38 21.59 -37.54
CA GLY A 463 -46.71 22.01 -37.21
C GLY A 463 -47.09 22.19 -35.74
N ARG A 464 -46.80 23.35 -35.18
CA ARG A 464 -47.59 24.15 -34.19
C ARG A 464 -48.64 23.49 -33.29
N GLY A 465 -48.57 23.81 -31.99
CA GLY A 465 -49.71 23.78 -31.10
C GLY A 465 -49.38 23.97 -29.62
N GLN A 466 -49.51 25.18 -29.15
CA GLN A 466 -49.46 25.59 -27.74
C GLN A 466 -50.60 24.94 -26.92
N SER A 467 -50.35 24.55 -25.69
CA SER A 467 -51.22 24.90 -24.55
C SER A 467 -50.52 24.72 -23.22
N VAL A 468 -50.57 25.77 -22.46
CA VAL A 468 -50.22 25.97 -21.07
C VAL A 468 -51.18 25.21 -20.17
N LEU A 469 -50.67 24.58 -19.10
CA LEU A 469 -51.32 24.54 -17.78
C LEU A 469 -50.33 24.04 -16.69
N SER A 470 -50.28 24.82 -15.65
CA SER A 470 -49.50 24.64 -14.41
C SER A 470 -50.25 23.78 -13.36
N PRO A 471 -49.75 23.66 -12.11
CA PRO A 471 -49.39 22.40 -11.52
C PRO A 471 -50.31 22.05 -10.34
N THR A 472 -50.48 20.78 -10.06
CA THR A 472 -51.02 20.35 -8.76
C THR A 472 -50.31 19.03 -8.34
N GLY A 473 -49.97 19.06 -7.08
CA GLY A 473 -49.35 18.06 -6.26
C GLY A 473 -49.49 16.59 -6.64
N GLY A 474 -48.36 15.91 -6.71
CA GLY A 474 -48.29 14.51 -6.97
C GLY A 474 -47.34 13.82 -6.03
N GLU A 475 -47.84 12.87 -5.38
CA GLU A 475 -47.31 11.88 -4.49
C GLU A 475 -45.87 11.50 -4.78
N ILE A 476 -45.06 11.51 -3.71
CA ILE A 476 -43.76 10.86 -3.67
C ILE A 476 -44.01 9.33 -3.70
N GLU A 477 -44.06 8.75 -4.89
CA GLU A 477 -43.94 7.30 -5.01
C GLU A 477 -42.57 6.87 -4.49
N ARG A 478 -42.59 6.16 -3.37
CA ARG A 478 -41.45 5.37 -2.86
C ARG A 478 -41.09 4.32 -3.91
N GLY A 479 -40.04 4.58 -4.69
CA GLY A 479 -39.52 3.65 -5.67
C GLY A 479 -38.85 2.45 -5.00
N LEU A 480 -39.62 1.51 -4.51
CA LEU A 480 -39.21 0.14 -4.30
C LEU A 480 -39.08 -0.49 -5.68
N GLY A 481 -37.83 -0.60 -6.17
CA GLY A 481 -37.52 -1.26 -7.42
C GLY A 481 -38.11 -2.67 -7.47
N ARG A 482 -38.93 -2.92 -8.46
CA ARG A 482 -39.46 -4.27 -8.77
C ARG A 482 -38.27 -5.18 -9.09
N VAL A 483 -38.12 -6.26 -8.30
CA VAL A 483 -37.21 -7.37 -8.57
C VAL A 483 -37.71 -8.06 -9.87
N ARG A 484 -36.97 -7.93 -10.98
CA ARG A 484 -37.17 -8.73 -12.20
C ARG A 484 -36.51 -10.07 -11.95
N GLY A 485 -37.30 -11.14 -11.89
CA GLY A 485 -36.89 -12.46 -11.42
C GLY A 485 -36.99 -13.60 -12.42
N ASP A 486 -36.68 -13.39 -13.71
CA ASP A 486 -36.78 -14.48 -14.70
C ASP A 486 -35.45 -15.26 -14.91
N PHE A 487 -34.30 -14.71 -14.52
CA PHE A 487 -32.97 -15.31 -14.69
C PHE A 487 -32.18 -15.29 -13.37
N GLY A 488 -31.26 -16.24 -13.17
CA GLY A 488 -30.32 -16.22 -12.07
C GLY A 488 -29.27 -15.10 -12.26
N GLN A 489 -28.61 -14.72 -11.15
CA GLN A 489 -27.64 -13.57 -11.14
C GLN A 489 -26.58 -13.70 -12.23
N VAL A 490 -26.12 -14.89 -12.60
CA VAL A 490 -25.04 -15.11 -13.57
C VAL A 490 -25.49 -14.81 -15.01
N ASP A 491 -26.73 -15.23 -15.35
CA ASP A 491 -27.30 -15.06 -16.71
C ASP A 491 -27.79 -13.62 -16.93
N ASP A 492 -28.40 -13.00 -15.90
CA ASP A 492 -28.82 -11.60 -15.95
C ASP A 492 -27.58 -10.69 -16.07
N LEU A 493 -26.52 -10.96 -15.30
CA LEU A 493 -25.28 -10.24 -15.40
C LEU A 493 -24.61 -10.37 -16.77
N LEU A 494 -24.67 -11.56 -17.40
CA LEU A 494 -24.11 -11.77 -18.74
C LEU A 494 -24.77 -10.84 -19.78
N HIS A 495 -26.08 -10.64 -19.67
CA HIS A 495 -26.81 -9.70 -20.55
C HIS A 495 -26.30 -8.26 -20.35
N GLU A 496 -26.23 -7.80 -19.12
CA GLU A 496 -25.74 -6.45 -18.78
C GLU A 496 -24.27 -6.23 -19.17
N VAL A 497 -23.43 -7.26 -19.02
CA VAL A 497 -22.03 -7.23 -19.50
C VAL A 497 -21.98 -7.00 -21.00
N ARG A 498 -22.77 -7.74 -21.80
CA ARG A 498 -22.78 -7.59 -23.25
C ARG A 498 -23.24 -6.21 -23.69
N GLU A 499 -24.26 -5.67 -23.05
CA GLU A 499 -24.73 -4.31 -23.32
C GLU A 499 -23.68 -3.24 -22.97
N THR A 500 -22.99 -3.40 -21.84
CA THR A 500 -21.96 -2.47 -21.40
C THR A 500 -20.74 -2.51 -22.32
N VAL A 501 -20.28 -3.70 -22.67
CA VAL A 501 -19.16 -3.89 -23.59
C VAL A 501 -19.46 -3.37 -24.99
N ALA A 502 -20.71 -3.49 -25.46
CA ALA A 502 -21.14 -2.93 -26.75
C ALA A 502 -21.03 -1.40 -26.79
N ARG A 503 -21.10 -0.71 -25.66
CA ARG A 503 -20.84 0.74 -25.52
C ARG A 503 -19.34 1.09 -25.45
N GLY A 504 -18.45 0.11 -25.43
CA GLY A 504 -17.00 0.29 -25.28
C GLY A 504 -16.57 0.53 -23.83
N GLU A 505 -17.43 0.29 -22.86
CA GLU A 505 -17.19 0.49 -21.42
C GLU A 505 -16.75 -0.81 -20.73
N ARG A 506 -16.23 -0.71 -19.50
CA ARG A 506 -15.67 -1.83 -18.74
C ARG A 506 -16.57 -2.19 -17.56
N VAL A 507 -16.46 -3.46 -17.14
CA VAL A 507 -17.28 -4.04 -16.06
C VAL A 507 -16.38 -4.60 -14.96
N LEU A 508 -16.73 -4.29 -13.71
CA LEU A 508 -16.17 -4.93 -12.52
C LEU A 508 -17.21 -5.85 -11.89
N VAL A 509 -16.81 -7.07 -11.54
CA VAL A 509 -17.67 -8.04 -10.87
C VAL A 509 -17.02 -8.48 -9.56
N THR A 510 -17.76 -8.38 -8.45
CA THR A 510 -17.29 -8.86 -7.15
C THR A 510 -18.00 -10.13 -6.74
N THR A 511 -17.22 -11.14 -6.35
CA THR A 511 -17.68 -12.43 -5.83
C THR A 511 -17.29 -12.57 -4.34
N LEU A 512 -17.81 -13.62 -3.68
CA LEU A 512 -17.47 -13.91 -2.28
C LEU A 512 -16.26 -14.83 -2.13
N THR A 513 -16.05 -15.74 -3.10
CA THR A 513 -15.00 -16.75 -3.02
C THR A 513 -14.14 -16.79 -4.29
N LYS A 514 -12.90 -17.27 -4.13
CA LYS A 514 -11.94 -17.49 -5.22
C LYS A 514 -12.53 -18.46 -6.27
N ARG A 515 -13.10 -19.58 -5.80
CA ARG A 515 -13.72 -20.58 -6.64
C ARG A 515 -14.82 -20.00 -7.51
N MET A 516 -15.72 -19.18 -6.93
CA MET A 516 -16.79 -18.52 -7.69
C MET A 516 -16.22 -17.55 -8.74
N ALA A 517 -15.14 -16.83 -8.42
CA ALA A 517 -14.48 -15.93 -9.37
C ALA A 517 -13.91 -16.71 -10.56
N GLU A 518 -13.24 -17.83 -10.30
CA GLU A 518 -12.65 -18.70 -11.32
C GLU A 518 -13.72 -19.34 -12.20
N GLU A 519 -14.75 -19.96 -11.58
CA GLU A 519 -15.87 -20.59 -12.29
C GLU A 519 -16.62 -19.59 -13.17
N LEU A 520 -16.91 -18.39 -12.65
CA LEU A 520 -17.58 -17.34 -13.41
C LEU A 520 -16.71 -16.84 -14.59
N THR A 521 -15.40 -16.68 -14.37
CA THR A 521 -14.47 -16.26 -15.42
C THR A 521 -14.42 -17.31 -16.54
N ASN A 522 -14.34 -18.60 -16.21
CA ASN A 522 -14.31 -19.67 -17.19
C ASN A 522 -15.62 -19.73 -17.97
N TYR A 523 -16.75 -19.65 -17.29
CA TYR A 523 -18.06 -19.64 -17.92
C TYR A 523 -18.24 -18.47 -18.91
N TYR A 524 -17.86 -17.26 -18.52
CA TYR A 524 -17.97 -16.10 -19.40
C TYR A 524 -16.99 -16.15 -20.57
N ARG A 525 -15.80 -16.74 -20.37
CA ARG A 525 -14.82 -16.97 -21.45
C ARG A 525 -15.34 -17.95 -22.50
N GLU A 526 -16.00 -19.04 -22.07
CA GLU A 526 -16.65 -20.00 -22.97
C GLU A 526 -17.78 -19.35 -23.79
N LEU A 527 -18.43 -18.34 -23.25
CA LEU A 527 -19.47 -17.57 -23.93
C LEU A 527 -18.94 -16.40 -24.79
N GLY A 528 -17.59 -16.32 -24.97
CA GLY A 528 -16.93 -15.33 -25.83
C GLY A 528 -16.74 -13.97 -25.22
N VAL A 529 -16.89 -13.81 -23.89
CA VAL A 529 -16.60 -12.54 -23.19
C VAL A 529 -15.10 -12.47 -22.91
N ARG A 530 -14.47 -11.33 -23.18
CA ARG A 530 -13.08 -11.07 -22.80
C ARG A 530 -13.00 -10.74 -21.33
N VAL A 531 -12.69 -11.73 -20.50
CA VAL A 531 -12.74 -11.65 -19.04
C VAL A 531 -11.45 -12.14 -18.41
N ARG A 532 -11.00 -11.46 -17.34
CA ARG A 532 -9.92 -11.92 -16.45
C ARG A 532 -10.41 -11.90 -15.00
N TYR A 533 -9.77 -12.67 -14.14
CA TYR A 533 -10.01 -12.62 -12.69
C TYR A 533 -8.78 -12.12 -11.94
N LEU A 534 -9.02 -11.57 -10.75
CA LEU A 534 -8.01 -11.02 -9.87
C LEU A 534 -8.21 -11.57 -8.45
N HIS A 535 -7.19 -12.23 -7.90
CA HIS A 535 -7.18 -12.77 -6.52
C HIS A 535 -5.90 -12.44 -5.75
N SER A 536 -5.84 -12.83 -4.47
CA SER A 536 -4.74 -12.53 -3.55
C SER A 536 -3.38 -13.06 -3.99
N ASP A 537 -3.36 -14.19 -4.71
CA ASP A 537 -2.10 -14.89 -5.07
C ASP A 537 -1.41 -14.29 -6.32
N ILE A 538 -2.07 -13.34 -6.99
CA ILE A 538 -1.50 -12.66 -8.15
C ILE A 538 -0.46 -11.64 -7.66
N VAL A 539 0.76 -11.79 -8.15
CA VAL A 539 1.90 -10.91 -7.85
C VAL A 539 1.59 -9.47 -8.25
N THR A 540 2.09 -8.50 -7.50
CA THR A 540 1.78 -7.07 -7.68
C THR A 540 2.04 -6.57 -9.10
N ILE A 541 3.10 -7.01 -9.75
CA ILE A 541 3.42 -6.65 -11.15
C ILE A 541 2.33 -7.13 -12.12
N GLU A 542 1.95 -8.40 -12.01
CA GLU A 542 0.89 -8.98 -12.83
C GLU A 542 -0.46 -8.29 -12.58
N ARG A 543 -0.75 -7.93 -11.31
CA ARG A 543 -1.93 -7.14 -10.96
C ARG A 543 -1.96 -5.79 -11.67
N MET A 544 -0.86 -5.06 -11.67
CA MET A 544 -0.74 -3.78 -12.37
C MET A 544 -0.91 -3.94 -13.89
N GLN A 545 -0.35 -5.00 -14.45
CA GLN A 545 -0.51 -5.32 -15.86
C GLN A 545 -1.97 -5.64 -16.21
N ILE A 546 -2.67 -6.45 -15.39
CA ILE A 546 -4.10 -6.74 -15.56
C ILE A 546 -4.93 -5.44 -15.55
N LEU A 547 -4.66 -4.52 -14.62
CA LEU A 547 -5.37 -3.24 -14.55
C LEU A 547 -5.08 -2.34 -15.74
N ARG A 548 -3.84 -2.30 -16.21
CA ARG A 548 -3.44 -1.60 -17.42
C ARG A 548 -4.14 -2.16 -18.65
N ASP A 549 -4.15 -3.49 -18.79
CA ASP A 549 -4.80 -4.20 -19.91
C ASP A 549 -6.31 -3.94 -19.94
N LEU A 550 -6.98 -3.89 -18.76
CA LEU A 550 -8.39 -3.50 -18.65
C LEU A 550 -8.61 -2.08 -19.18
N ARG A 551 -7.76 -1.13 -18.81
CA ARG A 551 -7.84 0.27 -19.26
C ARG A 551 -7.57 0.39 -20.76
N LEU A 552 -6.61 -0.35 -21.29
CA LEU A 552 -6.30 -0.40 -22.73
C LEU A 552 -7.39 -1.10 -23.56
N GLY A 553 -8.26 -1.89 -22.91
CA GLY A 553 -9.34 -2.62 -23.59
C GLY A 553 -8.91 -3.96 -24.18
N GLU A 554 -7.80 -4.52 -23.71
CA GLU A 554 -7.39 -5.87 -24.06
C GLU A 554 -8.43 -6.91 -23.59
N PHE A 555 -9.13 -6.59 -22.51
CA PHE A 555 -10.31 -7.32 -22.04
C PHE A 555 -11.34 -6.37 -21.44
N ASP A 556 -12.58 -6.83 -21.22
CA ASP A 556 -13.72 -5.98 -20.89
C ASP A 556 -14.24 -6.14 -19.46
N VAL A 557 -14.06 -7.33 -18.88
CA VAL A 557 -14.64 -7.71 -17.59
C VAL A 557 -13.53 -8.14 -16.64
N LEU A 558 -13.46 -7.51 -15.48
CA LEU A 558 -12.60 -7.93 -14.39
C LEU A 558 -13.44 -8.52 -13.27
N VAL A 559 -13.20 -9.79 -12.94
CA VAL A 559 -13.83 -10.49 -11.81
C VAL A 559 -12.85 -10.51 -10.64
N GLY A 560 -13.31 -10.18 -9.44
CA GLY A 560 -12.45 -10.23 -8.27
C GLY A 560 -13.22 -10.39 -6.97
N ILE A 561 -12.50 -10.73 -5.89
CA ILE A 561 -13.08 -10.85 -4.54
C ILE A 561 -12.94 -9.49 -3.84
N ASN A 562 -11.94 -9.35 -3.02
CA ASN A 562 -11.70 -8.20 -2.14
C ASN A 562 -10.77 -7.15 -2.74
N LEU A 563 -10.03 -7.50 -3.77
CA LEU A 563 -8.97 -6.68 -4.37
C LEU A 563 -9.48 -5.46 -5.13
N LEU A 564 -10.80 -5.35 -5.30
CA LEU A 564 -11.44 -4.21 -5.95
C LEU A 564 -11.71 -3.02 -5.01
N ARG A 565 -11.31 -3.12 -3.73
CA ARG A 565 -11.61 -2.09 -2.72
C ARG A 565 -10.67 -0.89 -2.78
N GLU A 566 -9.37 -1.11 -3.02
CA GLU A 566 -8.34 -0.11 -2.74
C GLU A 566 -7.58 0.33 -3.99
N GLY A 567 -7.35 1.65 -4.13
CA GLY A 567 -6.39 2.22 -5.07
C GLY A 567 -6.72 2.11 -6.55
N LEU A 568 -7.89 1.57 -6.96
CA LEU A 568 -8.23 1.44 -8.36
C LEU A 568 -8.89 2.73 -8.89
N ASP A 569 -8.19 3.42 -9.76
CA ASP A 569 -8.69 4.56 -10.52
C ASP A 569 -8.99 4.12 -11.96
N LEU A 570 -10.23 3.68 -12.19
CA LEU A 570 -10.68 3.09 -13.46
C LEU A 570 -11.87 3.91 -14.03
N PRO A 571 -11.63 5.05 -14.65
CA PRO A 571 -12.72 5.87 -15.22
C PRO A 571 -13.46 5.20 -16.38
N GLU A 572 -12.88 4.16 -16.97
CA GLU A 572 -13.47 3.37 -18.05
C GLU A 572 -14.58 2.43 -17.56
N VAL A 573 -14.65 2.17 -16.24
CA VAL A 573 -15.66 1.30 -15.64
C VAL A 573 -16.97 2.03 -15.46
N SER A 574 -18.03 1.55 -16.11
CA SER A 574 -19.38 2.07 -15.98
C SER A 574 -20.32 1.12 -15.23
N LEU A 575 -20.04 -0.17 -15.22
CA LEU A 575 -20.86 -1.16 -14.50
C LEU A 575 -20.05 -1.85 -13.40
N VAL A 576 -20.60 -1.85 -12.19
CA VAL A 576 -20.11 -2.64 -11.06
C VAL A 576 -21.21 -3.63 -10.66
N ALA A 577 -20.91 -4.91 -10.68
CA ALA A 577 -21.82 -5.96 -10.26
C ALA A 577 -21.34 -6.61 -8.96
N ILE A 578 -22.24 -6.73 -8.00
CA ILE A 578 -21.99 -7.34 -6.68
C ILE A 578 -22.87 -8.59 -6.57
N LEU A 579 -22.26 -9.76 -6.73
CA LEU A 579 -22.96 -11.04 -6.60
C LEU A 579 -23.13 -11.38 -5.11
N ASP A 580 -24.22 -12.06 -4.77
CA ASP A 580 -24.55 -12.45 -3.39
C ASP A 580 -24.42 -11.26 -2.41
N ALA A 581 -24.99 -10.13 -2.77
CA ALA A 581 -24.90 -8.90 -1.96
C ALA A 581 -25.62 -9.03 -0.61
N ASP A 582 -26.55 -9.94 -0.48
CA ASP A 582 -27.34 -10.24 0.73
C ASP A 582 -26.64 -11.19 1.71
N LYS A 583 -25.50 -11.77 1.36
CA LYS A 583 -24.71 -12.62 2.26
C LYS A 583 -23.88 -11.73 3.20
N GLU A 584 -24.47 -11.31 4.31
CA GLU A 584 -23.81 -10.42 5.27
C GLU A 584 -22.50 -11.00 5.76
N GLY A 585 -21.48 -10.12 5.84
CA GLY A 585 -20.15 -10.44 6.27
C GLY A 585 -19.19 -9.28 5.99
N PHE A 586 -17.91 -9.47 6.27
CA PHE A 586 -16.89 -8.43 6.08
C PHE A 586 -16.87 -7.87 4.64
N LEU A 587 -17.03 -8.74 3.62
CA LEU A 587 -17.03 -8.35 2.20
C LEU A 587 -18.34 -7.66 1.75
N ARG A 588 -19.41 -7.77 2.52
CA ARG A 588 -20.74 -7.21 2.23
C ARG A 588 -21.22 -6.27 3.34
N SER A 589 -20.30 -5.77 4.17
CA SER A 589 -20.62 -4.69 5.12
C SER A 589 -20.99 -3.41 4.38
N ALA A 590 -21.77 -2.52 5.00
CA ALA A 590 -22.17 -1.24 4.40
C ALA A 590 -20.96 -0.45 3.85
N ARG A 591 -19.86 -0.40 4.62
CA ARG A 591 -18.61 0.24 4.24
C ARG A 591 -18.01 -0.38 2.96
N SER A 592 -17.96 -1.70 2.90
CA SER A 592 -17.45 -2.44 1.75
C SER A 592 -18.28 -2.20 0.49
N LEU A 593 -19.61 -2.21 0.63
CA LEU A 593 -20.54 -1.94 -0.47
C LEU A 593 -20.39 -0.52 -0.99
N ILE A 594 -20.34 0.51 -0.11
CA ILE A 594 -20.16 1.91 -0.50
C ILE A 594 -18.86 2.11 -1.28
N GLN A 595 -17.76 1.49 -0.85
CA GLN A 595 -16.46 1.58 -1.54
C GLN A 595 -16.51 0.92 -2.93
N THR A 596 -17.14 -0.25 -3.02
CA THR A 596 -17.29 -0.96 -4.29
C THR A 596 -18.18 -0.16 -5.26
N CYS A 597 -19.29 0.38 -4.80
CA CYS A 597 -20.17 1.26 -5.60
C CYS A 597 -19.42 2.50 -6.09
N GLY A 598 -18.54 3.08 -5.27
CA GLY A 598 -17.73 4.23 -5.62
C GLY A 598 -16.79 4.03 -6.82
N ARG A 599 -16.53 2.77 -7.24
CA ARG A 599 -15.73 2.47 -8.44
C ARG A 599 -16.42 2.90 -9.74
N ALA A 600 -17.76 2.85 -9.80
CA ALA A 600 -18.52 3.33 -10.94
C ALA A 600 -18.75 4.86 -10.91
N ALA A 601 -18.40 5.56 -9.83
CA ALA A 601 -18.68 6.99 -9.67
C ALA A 601 -17.80 7.93 -10.51
N ARG A 602 -16.88 7.40 -11.31
CA ARG A 602 -15.97 8.16 -12.20
C ARG A 602 -16.41 8.18 -13.66
N ASN A 603 -17.45 7.43 -13.96
CA ASN A 603 -18.04 7.36 -15.29
C ASN A 603 -19.43 7.99 -15.26
N ILE A 604 -19.77 8.77 -16.30
CA ILE A 604 -21.08 9.43 -16.41
C ILE A 604 -22.23 8.41 -16.48
N ASN A 605 -21.96 7.21 -17.04
CA ASN A 605 -22.91 6.12 -17.17
C ASN A 605 -22.82 5.13 -15.98
N GLY A 606 -22.23 5.56 -14.85
CA GLY A 606 -21.98 4.73 -13.69
C GLY A 606 -23.25 4.07 -13.14
N ARG A 607 -23.28 2.72 -13.11
CA ARG A 607 -24.36 1.89 -12.56
C ARG A 607 -23.80 0.80 -11.66
N VAL A 608 -24.59 0.40 -10.67
CA VAL A 608 -24.28 -0.71 -9.76
C VAL A 608 -25.44 -1.68 -9.73
N LEU A 609 -25.16 -2.95 -9.93
CA LEU A 609 -26.11 -4.05 -9.75
C LEU A 609 -25.74 -4.82 -8.47
N MET A 610 -26.66 -4.89 -7.54
CA MET A 610 -26.57 -5.74 -6.34
C MET A 610 -27.50 -6.93 -6.51
N TYR A 611 -26.93 -8.11 -6.59
CA TYR A 611 -27.72 -9.36 -6.65
C TYR A 611 -27.90 -9.91 -5.24
N GLY A 612 -29.16 -10.02 -4.82
CA GLY A 612 -29.55 -10.55 -3.53
C GLY A 612 -31.04 -10.77 -3.46
N ASP A 613 -31.45 -11.85 -2.79
CA ASP A 613 -32.87 -12.19 -2.64
C ASP A 613 -33.55 -11.37 -1.56
N ASN A 614 -32.77 -10.79 -0.63
CA ASN A 614 -33.23 -9.90 0.42
C ASN A 614 -32.36 -8.66 0.52
N VAL A 615 -32.96 -7.51 0.78
CA VAL A 615 -32.22 -6.28 1.07
C VAL A 615 -31.79 -6.29 2.54
N THR A 616 -30.50 -6.43 2.79
CA THR A 616 -29.92 -6.44 4.14
C THR A 616 -29.78 -5.02 4.70
N ARG A 617 -29.48 -4.90 6.01
CA ARG A 617 -29.21 -3.60 6.65
C ARG A 617 -28.00 -2.92 6.01
N SER A 618 -26.96 -3.67 5.65
CA SER A 618 -25.75 -3.18 4.98
C SER A 618 -26.05 -2.67 3.57
N MET A 619 -26.87 -3.37 2.80
CA MET A 619 -27.33 -2.92 1.48
C MET A 619 -28.15 -1.64 1.59
N GLN A 620 -29.12 -1.59 2.52
CA GLN A 620 -29.97 -0.41 2.72
C GLN A 620 -29.15 0.82 3.07
N ALA A 621 -28.21 0.69 4.04
CA ALA A 621 -27.32 1.80 4.42
C ALA A 621 -26.46 2.29 3.24
N CYS A 622 -25.99 1.38 2.38
CA CYS A 622 -25.26 1.73 1.17
C CYS A 622 -26.15 2.49 0.16
N ILE A 623 -27.37 2.03 -0.06
CA ILE A 623 -28.34 2.65 -0.99
C ILE A 623 -28.68 4.06 -0.49
N ASP A 624 -29.05 4.19 0.78
CA ASP A 624 -29.46 5.48 1.36
C ASP A 624 -28.33 6.51 1.28
N GLU A 625 -27.10 6.11 1.64
CA GLU A 625 -25.95 7.02 1.58
C GLU A 625 -25.59 7.41 0.14
N THR A 626 -25.62 6.46 -0.79
CA THR A 626 -25.37 6.74 -2.21
C THR A 626 -26.42 7.68 -2.81
N GLN A 627 -27.69 7.49 -2.44
CA GLN A 627 -28.77 8.39 -2.85
C GLN A 627 -28.63 9.79 -2.24
N ARG A 628 -28.27 9.90 -0.97
CA ARG A 628 -28.00 11.18 -0.29
C ARG A 628 -26.91 11.97 -1.02
N ARG A 629 -25.77 11.30 -1.30
CA ARG A 629 -24.62 11.89 -2.01
C ARG A 629 -25.01 12.31 -3.42
N ARG A 630 -25.76 11.47 -4.14
CA ARG A 630 -26.26 11.76 -5.48
C ARG A 630 -27.16 12.98 -5.49
N ALA A 631 -28.11 13.09 -4.55
CA ALA A 631 -29.02 14.23 -4.44
C ALA A 631 -28.25 15.54 -4.18
N LYS A 632 -27.31 15.54 -3.22
CA LYS A 632 -26.46 16.70 -2.92
C LYS A 632 -25.67 17.17 -4.16
N GLN A 633 -25.08 16.23 -4.92
CA GLN A 633 -24.33 16.56 -6.14
C GLN A 633 -25.23 17.14 -7.26
N LEU A 634 -26.42 16.57 -7.45
CA LEU A 634 -27.35 17.06 -8.47
C LEU A 634 -27.83 18.49 -8.21
N VAL A 635 -28.16 18.80 -6.95
CA VAL A 635 -28.51 20.16 -6.52
C VAL A 635 -27.37 21.13 -6.83
N TYR A 636 -26.15 20.77 -6.42
CA TYR A 636 -24.98 21.60 -6.69
C TYR A 636 -24.74 21.82 -8.19
N ASN A 637 -24.85 20.75 -9.00
CA ASN A 637 -24.67 20.85 -10.45
C ASN A 637 -25.73 21.83 -11.08
N GLN A 638 -26.98 21.73 -10.62
CA GLN A 638 -28.04 22.57 -11.10
C GLN A 638 -27.83 24.05 -10.73
N GLU A 639 -27.43 24.32 -9.48
CA GLU A 639 -27.18 25.68 -8.99
C GLU A 639 -26.02 26.36 -9.71
N HIS A 640 -24.98 25.56 -10.07
CA HIS A 640 -23.76 26.09 -10.70
C HIS A 640 -23.71 25.87 -12.22
N GLY A 641 -24.75 25.31 -12.84
CA GLY A 641 -24.79 25.03 -14.28
C GLY A 641 -23.73 24.07 -14.77
N ILE A 642 -23.32 23.09 -13.92
CA ILE A 642 -22.26 22.12 -14.23
C ILE A 642 -22.82 20.93 -14.99
N THR A 643 -22.28 20.65 -16.17
CA THR A 643 -22.54 19.41 -16.90
C THR A 643 -21.51 18.36 -16.50
N PRO A 644 -21.94 17.19 -16.00
CA PRO A 644 -21.02 16.12 -15.62
C PRO A 644 -20.19 15.63 -16.80
N GLU A 645 -18.87 15.45 -16.59
CA GLU A 645 -17.96 14.91 -17.59
C GLU A 645 -17.17 13.75 -17.02
N THR A 646 -17.00 12.66 -17.80
CA THR A 646 -16.15 11.53 -17.43
C THR A 646 -14.70 11.99 -17.32
N VAL A 647 -14.03 11.61 -16.24
CA VAL A 647 -12.62 11.97 -16.01
C VAL A 647 -11.74 11.28 -17.06
N LYS A 648 -11.05 12.07 -17.87
CA LYS A 648 -10.01 11.57 -18.78
C LYS A 648 -8.64 11.73 -18.13
N LYS A 649 -8.12 10.66 -17.55
CA LYS A 649 -6.77 10.65 -16.97
C LYS A 649 -5.82 10.01 -17.97
N GLY A 650 -4.83 10.74 -18.44
CA GLY A 650 -3.76 10.18 -19.28
C GLY A 650 -3.01 9.06 -18.53
N MET A 651 -2.64 7.99 -19.24
CA MET A 651 -1.76 6.95 -18.68
C MET A 651 -0.35 7.53 -18.57
N ARG A 652 -0.03 8.18 -17.47
CA ARG A 652 1.36 8.51 -17.15
C ARG A 652 1.97 7.34 -16.39
N THR A 653 2.99 6.73 -16.96
CA THR A 653 3.77 5.66 -16.35
C THR A 653 4.73 6.31 -15.35
N ILE A 654 4.28 6.61 -14.13
CA ILE A 654 5.17 7.04 -13.03
C ILE A 654 5.88 5.81 -12.41
N LEU A 655 5.44 4.60 -12.73
CA LEU A 655 5.84 3.35 -12.08
C LEU A 655 6.68 2.42 -12.98
N GLY A 656 7.37 2.95 -13.98
CA GLY A 656 8.22 2.12 -14.86
C GLY A 656 9.44 1.49 -14.19
N SER A 657 9.73 1.79 -12.93
CA SER A 657 10.93 1.35 -12.22
C SER A 657 10.69 0.79 -10.80
N ILE A 658 9.45 0.76 -10.31
CA ILE A 658 9.17 0.26 -8.97
C ILE A 658 8.51 -1.12 -9.10
N GLU A 659 9.32 -2.15 -9.19
CA GLU A 659 8.88 -3.55 -9.04
C GLU A 659 8.62 -3.82 -7.55
N GLU A 660 7.40 -4.24 -7.21
CA GLU A 660 7.01 -4.36 -5.81
C GLU A 660 6.36 -5.70 -5.47
N GLN A 661 6.87 -6.34 -4.42
CA GLN A 661 6.11 -7.29 -3.62
C GLN A 661 5.78 -6.65 -2.27
N ASP A 662 4.50 -6.60 -1.92
CA ASP A 662 4.04 -6.03 -0.67
C ASP A 662 4.40 -6.90 0.55
N TYR A 663 4.57 -6.25 1.69
CA TYR A 663 4.74 -6.89 2.97
C TYR A 663 3.64 -7.91 3.28
N TYR A 664 4.07 -8.95 4.01
CA TYR A 664 3.23 -9.86 4.76
C TYR A 664 2.00 -9.15 5.34
N THR A 665 0.85 -9.43 4.77
CA THR A 665 -0.42 -9.08 5.39
C THR A 665 -0.67 -10.14 6.47
N PRO A 666 -0.79 -9.78 7.76
CA PRO A 666 -1.06 -10.77 8.79
C PRO A 666 -2.32 -11.57 8.41
N PRO A 667 -2.33 -12.90 8.52
CA PRO A 667 -3.53 -13.68 8.33
C PRO A 667 -4.51 -13.35 9.45
N GLY A 668 -5.48 -12.58 9.13
CA GLY A 668 -6.50 -12.04 10.05
C GLY A 668 -7.37 -11.02 9.37
N SER A 669 -6.90 -10.47 8.24
CA SER A 669 -7.69 -9.55 7.43
C SER A 669 -8.42 -10.19 6.24
N VAL A 670 -8.05 -11.38 5.76
CA VAL A 670 -8.85 -12.32 4.94
C VAL A 670 -8.06 -13.63 4.85
N GLY A 671 -8.31 -14.57 5.75
CA GLY A 671 -7.69 -15.89 5.69
C GLY A 671 -8.43 -16.77 4.69
N GLU A 672 -7.72 -17.33 3.73
CA GLU A 672 -8.09 -18.63 3.19
C GLU A 672 -8.08 -19.60 4.39
N THR A 673 -9.23 -20.17 4.73
CA THR A 673 -9.28 -21.14 5.81
C THR A 673 -8.69 -22.46 5.30
N PRO A 674 -8.06 -23.27 6.17
CA PRO A 674 -7.53 -24.59 5.80
C PRO A 674 -8.56 -25.52 5.15
N GLU A 675 -9.83 -25.22 5.31
CA GLU A 675 -10.97 -25.91 4.70
C GLU A 675 -10.99 -25.80 3.17
N GLU A 676 -10.38 -24.79 2.57
CA GLU A 676 -10.27 -24.67 1.09
C GLU A 676 -9.36 -25.75 0.46
N TYR A 677 -8.41 -26.29 1.23
CA TYR A 677 -7.59 -27.43 0.80
C TYR A 677 -8.19 -28.78 1.24
N GLY A 678 -9.38 -28.79 1.85
CA GLY A 678 -10.02 -30.01 2.35
C GLY A 678 -9.24 -30.69 3.48
N VAL A 679 -8.34 -29.98 4.16
CA VAL A 679 -7.45 -30.50 5.19
C VAL A 679 -7.62 -29.67 6.47
N ALA A 680 -7.96 -30.34 7.58
CA ALA A 680 -8.01 -29.66 8.87
C ALA A 680 -6.60 -29.20 9.31
N LEU A 681 -6.49 -28.05 9.96
CA LEU A 681 -5.25 -27.44 10.47
C LEU A 681 -4.30 -28.45 11.16
N LYS A 682 -4.87 -29.33 11.98
CA LYS A 682 -4.15 -30.41 12.69
C LYS A 682 -3.51 -31.48 11.78
N ASP A 683 -3.91 -31.56 10.53
CA ASP A 683 -3.45 -32.55 9.56
C ASP A 683 -2.43 -31.99 8.54
N ILE A 684 -2.21 -30.66 8.52
CA ILE A 684 -1.21 -29.98 7.67
C ILE A 684 0.19 -30.60 7.87
N PRO A 685 0.71 -30.83 9.10
CA PRO A 685 2.03 -31.42 9.29
C PRO A 685 2.17 -32.82 8.70
N LYS A 686 1.08 -33.61 8.71
CA LYS A 686 1.08 -34.94 8.11
C LYS A 686 1.12 -34.87 6.58
N LEU A 687 0.38 -33.93 6.00
CA LEU A 687 0.36 -33.68 4.56
C LEU A 687 1.72 -33.17 4.06
N VAL A 688 2.34 -32.22 4.76
CA VAL A 688 3.68 -31.73 4.47
C VAL A 688 4.71 -32.87 4.47
N LYS A 689 4.67 -33.73 5.48
CA LYS A 689 5.57 -34.89 5.57
C LYS A 689 5.37 -35.88 4.41
N LYS A 690 4.13 -36.08 3.96
CA LYS A 690 3.81 -36.90 2.79
C LYS A 690 4.36 -36.28 1.51
N LEU A 691 4.09 -35.00 1.26
CA LEU A 691 4.54 -34.29 0.07
C LEU A 691 6.06 -34.19 0.00
N ARG A 692 6.76 -34.01 1.11
CA ARG A 692 8.24 -34.06 1.16
C ARG A 692 8.79 -35.43 0.75
N LYS A 693 8.12 -36.53 1.15
CA LYS A 693 8.53 -37.88 0.74
C LYS A 693 8.30 -38.08 -0.76
N GLU A 694 7.20 -37.60 -1.31
CA GLU A 694 6.89 -37.67 -2.76
C GLU A 694 7.88 -36.79 -3.55
N MET A 695 8.22 -35.60 -3.09
CA MET A 695 9.23 -34.72 -3.68
C MET A 695 10.61 -35.41 -3.77
N LEU A 696 11.06 -36.04 -2.68
CA LEU A 696 12.33 -36.78 -2.67
C LEU A 696 12.30 -38.01 -3.59
N ALA A 697 11.14 -38.65 -3.75
CA ALA A 697 10.99 -39.75 -4.70
C ALA A 697 11.07 -39.26 -6.15
N ALA A 698 10.35 -38.19 -6.51
CA ALA A 698 10.43 -37.56 -7.82
C ALA A 698 11.86 -37.07 -8.16
N ALA A 699 12.55 -36.47 -7.18
CA ALA A 699 13.95 -36.05 -7.39
C ALA A 699 14.90 -37.24 -7.61
N LYS A 700 14.66 -38.41 -7.00
CA LYS A 700 15.43 -39.64 -7.24
C LYS A 700 15.18 -40.23 -8.63
N GLU A 701 13.97 -40.05 -9.16
CA GLU A 701 13.57 -40.48 -10.50
C GLU A 701 13.98 -39.45 -11.58
N LEU A 702 14.70 -38.36 -11.18
CA LEU A 702 15.14 -37.26 -12.05
C LEU A 702 13.98 -36.45 -12.68
N ASP A 703 12.78 -36.56 -12.13
CA ASP A 703 11.61 -35.75 -12.49
C ASP A 703 11.68 -34.42 -11.72
N PHE A 704 12.51 -33.48 -12.20
CA PHE A 704 12.78 -32.23 -11.53
C PHE A 704 11.61 -31.24 -11.60
N GLU A 705 10.75 -31.31 -12.64
CA GLU A 705 9.55 -30.46 -12.74
C GLU A 705 8.57 -30.84 -11.62
N ARG A 706 8.27 -32.11 -11.48
CA ARG A 706 7.37 -32.62 -10.44
C ARG A 706 7.94 -32.42 -9.03
N ALA A 707 9.25 -32.58 -8.87
CA ALA A 707 9.92 -32.27 -7.59
C ALA A 707 9.81 -30.80 -7.24
N ALA A 708 9.92 -29.87 -8.21
CA ALA A 708 9.74 -28.44 -8.00
C ALA A 708 8.30 -28.07 -7.63
N GLU A 709 7.30 -28.62 -8.32
CA GLU A 709 5.87 -28.43 -7.97
C GLU A 709 5.55 -28.89 -6.54
N LEU A 710 6.07 -30.06 -6.17
CA LEU A 710 5.86 -30.60 -4.81
C LEU A 710 6.58 -29.76 -3.75
N ARG A 711 7.78 -29.25 -4.04
CA ARG A 711 8.52 -28.30 -3.18
C ARG A 711 7.70 -27.04 -2.94
N ASP A 712 7.13 -26.47 -3.99
CA ASP A 712 6.39 -25.22 -3.91
C ASP A 712 5.05 -25.41 -3.14
N LYS A 713 4.40 -26.58 -3.30
CA LYS A 713 3.26 -26.97 -2.46
C LYS A 713 3.62 -27.15 -0.99
N VAL A 714 4.76 -27.75 -0.70
CA VAL A 714 5.28 -27.88 0.68
C VAL A 714 5.54 -26.53 1.29
N LYS A 715 6.25 -25.64 0.59
CA LYS A 715 6.52 -24.26 1.04
C LYS A 715 5.22 -23.50 1.35
N LYS A 716 4.20 -23.64 0.50
CA LYS A 716 2.90 -22.98 0.68
C LYS A 716 2.16 -23.47 1.93
N LEU A 717 2.13 -24.78 2.17
CA LEU A 717 1.49 -25.37 3.35
C LEU A 717 2.24 -25.03 4.64
N GLU A 718 3.57 -24.94 4.62
CA GLU A 718 4.38 -24.51 5.76
C GLU A 718 4.18 -23.04 6.09
N ALA A 719 4.08 -22.18 5.07
CA ALA A 719 3.74 -20.77 5.23
C ALA A 719 2.33 -20.60 5.83
N MET A 720 1.35 -21.39 5.38
CA MET A 720 -0.01 -21.41 5.96
C MET A 720 -0.02 -21.87 7.42
N GLU A 721 0.76 -22.90 7.78
CA GLU A 721 0.86 -23.36 9.17
C GLU A 721 1.46 -22.27 10.07
N LEU A 722 2.45 -21.54 9.56
CA LEU A 722 3.07 -20.41 10.26
C LEU A 722 2.10 -19.25 10.46
N ALA A 723 1.26 -18.99 9.46
CA ALA A 723 0.31 -17.89 9.43
C ALA A 723 -0.91 -18.10 10.35
N LEU A 724 -1.28 -19.35 10.61
CA LEU A 724 -2.49 -19.73 11.36
C LEU A 724 -2.21 -20.11 12.82
N ARG A 725 -0.95 -20.09 13.23
CA ARG A 725 -0.49 -20.20 14.63
C ARG A 725 -0.11 -18.84 15.20
#